data_7db43d02a3c2d3434f9969e4af7741f1
#
_entry.id   7db43d02a3c2d3434f9969e4af7741f1
#
_cell.length_a   1.000
_cell.length_b   1.000
_cell.length_c   1.000
_cell.angle_alpha   90.00
_cell.angle_beta   90.00
_cell.angle_gamma   90.00
#
_symmetry.space_group_name_H-M   'P 1'
#
loop_
_entity.id
_entity.type
_entity.pdbx_description
1 polymer ?
#
loop_
_entity_poly.entity_id
_entity_poly.type
_entity_poly.pdbx_seq_one_letter_code
_entity_poly.pdbx_strand_id
1 'polypeptide(L)'
;MLLLCGLLPCFCWAQHRSITDAESIVEKFVLTHPKISKGNNIKYHPLSKDKSIETNQEHQPYYIFSDDAERTGFVIISGDERMPEILAYSEDNSFNVDNIPPNVQYWLDCYAEAFSRLSPAASTNRQSVSLSTTHEVQPLLEGNSWGQGDPYNRLCPSYNNERCVTGCVATAMAQVMAHYRYPAIGKGSVDYRTLTNNIHVTRDFSKDEFLWGDMLENYKTHFTEIQAKAVSELMFSCGASVKMDYGTSSQGGSGAYQTSLVTAYINNFSYDRDMACLFRNHCSTEDWHAILMHELDEGRPVNYAGQSLRDGGHSFVLDGYKTSTNSNYPDYHVNWGWNGTCNGYYQIANLAPAEDGQQHTADGFNSSQQMVVGTMPEDGIDNHFRFLCTSNLHTSSSKVKNGSTIQVYTASLVNSSYKETNGTIAVTLTNSEDTTETIIADTYLKSLGYQQEQRNYSLNITIPSNIKEGQYQVELRYHHTGTNDYQKVFSQQYPVITISDSGEDNPTDDYYAYLGCSDFELASTTGDSIICIKLYELQNLIEDPFIGDIRMILANNQGKALTVFGDSIQPDEMGMHEIVEEPLSIQGCLTGDWENGKYRIYIGARRINQQSYTNISFYDITIPQGEYKDFYFEADIVDGKMMIDGKTFPIIPSIIQDTSYHLTNTANNVIYSLTGTRQSSLRRGINIIRGKDGRMCKIFKKNK
;
A
#
# COMPACT_ATOMS: atom_id res chain seq x y z
N MET A 1 -38.78 -41.10 -37.93
CA MET A 1 -38.62 -39.67 -38.15
C MET A 1 -38.47 -39.04 -36.77
N LEU A 2 -37.21 -39.07 -36.21
CA LEU A 2 -36.88 -38.51 -34.92
C LEU A 2 -36.39 -37.07 -35.17
N LEU A 3 -37.12 -36.08 -34.62
CA LEU A 3 -36.68 -34.70 -34.57
C LEU A 3 -35.59 -34.57 -33.47
N LEU A 4 -34.34 -34.38 -33.88
CA LEU A 4 -33.29 -33.87 -33.02
C LEU A 4 -33.53 -32.36 -32.83
N CYS A 5 -34.11 -31.95 -31.70
CA CYS A 5 -34.00 -30.58 -31.22
C CYS A 5 -32.59 -30.39 -30.70
N GLY A 6 -31.74 -29.70 -31.49
CA GLY A 6 -30.45 -29.22 -31.05
C GLY A 6 -30.64 -28.17 -29.97
N LEU A 7 -30.27 -28.51 -28.74
CA LEU A 7 -29.98 -27.54 -27.70
C LEU A 7 -28.69 -26.80 -28.10
N LEU A 8 -28.86 -25.67 -28.78
CA LEU A 8 -27.78 -24.66 -28.83
C LEU A 8 -27.60 -24.18 -27.40
N PRO A 9 -26.39 -24.22 -26.85
CA PRO A 9 -26.12 -23.50 -25.59
C PRO A 9 -26.36 -22.02 -25.90
N CYS A 10 -27.36 -21.43 -25.24
CA CYS A 10 -27.43 -19.99 -25.10
C CYS A 10 -26.14 -19.60 -24.33
N PHE A 11 -25.11 -19.24 -25.07
CA PHE A 11 -24.08 -18.43 -24.54
C PHE A 11 -24.77 -17.12 -24.14
N CYS A 12 -24.93 -16.90 -22.83
CA CYS A 12 -25.29 -15.62 -22.26
C CYS A 12 -24.12 -14.70 -22.65
N TRP A 13 -24.27 -14.01 -23.77
CA TRP A 13 -23.30 -13.03 -24.23
C TRP A 13 -23.37 -11.87 -23.28
N ALA A 14 -22.25 -11.62 -22.71
CA ALA A 14 -21.75 -10.42 -22.04
C ALA A 14 -22.78 -9.31 -21.80
N GLN A 15 -22.88 -8.95 -20.57
CA GLN A 15 -23.62 -7.84 -20.01
C GLN A 15 -22.94 -6.50 -20.34
N HIS A 16 -22.33 -6.39 -21.53
CA HIS A 16 -21.75 -5.15 -22.03
C HIS A 16 -22.88 -4.18 -22.42
N ARG A 17 -22.78 -2.96 -21.94
CA ARG A 17 -23.69 -1.89 -22.34
C ARG A 17 -23.30 -1.36 -23.70
N SER A 18 -24.28 -1.19 -24.58
CA SER A 18 -24.12 -0.46 -25.83
C SER A 18 -24.18 1.05 -25.58
N ILE A 19 -23.81 1.83 -26.59
CA ILE A 19 -23.99 3.30 -26.54
C ILE A 19 -25.46 3.67 -26.33
N THR A 20 -26.40 2.97 -26.93
CA THR A 20 -27.84 3.20 -26.79
C THR A 20 -28.32 2.93 -25.35
N ASP A 21 -27.77 1.90 -24.69
CA ASP A 21 -28.05 1.64 -23.28
C ASP A 21 -27.51 2.79 -22.41
N ALA A 22 -26.28 3.24 -22.67
CA ALA A 22 -25.68 4.37 -21.97
C ALA A 22 -26.47 5.68 -22.16
N GLU A 23 -26.93 5.98 -23.39
CA GLU A 23 -27.82 7.13 -23.67
C GLU A 23 -29.12 7.04 -22.87
N SER A 24 -29.76 5.86 -22.81
CA SER A 24 -30.99 5.67 -22.02
C SER A 24 -30.76 5.86 -20.51
N ILE A 25 -29.58 5.50 -20.01
CA ILE A 25 -29.20 5.71 -18.60
C ILE A 25 -29.03 7.22 -18.33
N VAL A 26 -28.29 7.92 -19.20
CA VAL A 26 -28.08 9.37 -19.06
C VAL A 26 -29.41 10.13 -19.08
N GLU A 27 -30.33 9.79 -20.01
CA GLU A 27 -31.65 10.41 -20.08
C GLU A 27 -32.42 10.29 -18.75
N LYS A 28 -32.38 9.13 -18.10
CA LYS A 28 -33.00 8.93 -16.78
C LYS A 28 -32.27 9.67 -15.67
N PHE A 29 -30.94 9.64 -15.70
CA PHE A 29 -30.10 10.29 -14.67
C PHE A 29 -30.30 11.82 -14.64
N VAL A 30 -30.37 12.43 -15.80
CA VAL A 30 -30.56 13.87 -15.99
C VAL A 30 -31.93 14.34 -15.46
N LEU A 31 -32.96 13.49 -15.42
CA LEU A 31 -34.25 13.84 -14.84
C LEU A 31 -34.18 14.15 -13.33
N THR A 32 -33.26 13.48 -12.63
CA THR A 32 -32.99 13.68 -11.19
C THR A 32 -31.88 14.70 -10.93
N HIS A 33 -31.11 15.05 -11.94
CA HIS A 33 -29.99 15.99 -11.90
C HIS A 33 -30.17 17.13 -12.93
N PRO A 34 -31.20 18.00 -12.75
CA PRO A 34 -31.61 18.95 -13.79
C PRO A 34 -30.59 20.04 -14.12
N LYS A 35 -29.56 20.23 -13.27
CA LYS A 35 -28.49 21.16 -13.58
C LYS A 35 -27.62 20.68 -14.74
N ILE A 36 -27.43 19.35 -14.88
CA ILE A 36 -26.66 18.74 -15.97
C ILE A 36 -27.34 18.97 -17.32
N SER A 37 -28.66 19.16 -17.37
CA SER A 37 -29.45 19.23 -18.62
C SER A 37 -29.89 20.64 -19.02
N LYS A 38 -29.47 21.69 -18.34
CA LYS A 38 -29.97 23.08 -18.60
C LYS A 38 -29.78 23.56 -20.06
N GLY A 39 -29.03 22.83 -20.88
CA GLY A 39 -28.77 23.16 -22.27
C GLY A 39 -29.39 22.24 -23.31
N ASN A 40 -30.04 21.14 -22.99
CA ASN A 40 -30.49 20.06 -23.91
C ASN A 40 -29.38 19.53 -24.86
N ASN A 41 -28.10 19.70 -24.53
CA ASN A 41 -26.98 19.44 -25.43
C ASN A 41 -25.95 18.44 -24.89
N ILE A 42 -26.33 17.60 -23.90
CA ILE A 42 -25.40 16.52 -23.49
C ILE A 42 -25.22 15.57 -24.65
N LYS A 43 -23.99 15.41 -25.09
CA LYS A 43 -23.61 14.53 -26.17
C LYS A 43 -22.57 13.53 -25.74
N TYR A 44 -22.62 12.37 -26.37
CA TYR A 44 -21.58 11.37 -26.27
C TYR A 44 -20.28 11.87 -26.95
N HIS A 45 -19.15 11.72 -26.24
CA HIS A 45 -17.82 11.97 -26.76
C HIS A 45 -17.07 10.65 -26.94
N PRO A 46 -16.80 10.22 -28.20
CA PRO A 46 -16.08 8.99 -28.45
C PRO A 46 -14.64 9.10 -27.93
N LEU A 47 -14.13 8.03 -27.33
CA LEU A 47 -12.75 7.93 -26.92
C LEU A 47 -11.82 8.04 -28.15
N SER A 48 -10.76 8.86 -28.08
CA SER A 48 -9.84 9.01 -29.20
C SER A 48 -9.07 7.71 -29.47
N LYS A 49 -8.92 7.34 -30.75
CA LYS A 49 -8.27 6.09 -31.19
C LYS A 49 -6.76 6.01 -30.90
N ASP A 50 -6.12 7.10 -30.45
CA ASP A 50 -4.66 7.18 -30.32
C ASP A 50 -4.10 6.70 -28.97
N LYS A 51 -4.95 6.27 -28.03
CA LYS A 51 -4.48 5.71 -26.77
C LYS A 51 -4.79 4.21 -26.71
N SER A 52 -3.87 3.45 -27.19
CA SER A 52 -3.46 2.02 -27.09
C SER A 52 -4.24 1.04 -26.18
N ILE A 53 -5.55 1.15 -26.10
CA ILE A 53 -6.40 0.03 -25.73
C ILE A 53 -6.99 -0.43 -27.07
N GLU A 54 -6.60 -1.60 -27.57
CA GLU A 54 -7.23 -2.28 -28.71
C GLU A 54 -8.65 -2.69 -28.29
N THR A 55 -9.55 -1.72 -28.17
CA THR A 55 -10.97 -1.99 -27.97
C THR A 55 -11.63 -2.19 -29.32
N ASN A 56 -12.22 -3.34 -29.51
CA ASN A 56 -13.23 -3.53 -30.56
C ASN A 56 -14.27 -2.43 -30.42
N GLN A 57 -14.66 -1.76 -31.49
CA GLN A 57 -15.61 -0.63 -31.48
C GLN A 57 -16.98 -0.97 -30.85
N GLU A 58 -17.25 -2.24 -30.57
CA GLU A 58 -18.52 -2.72 -29.99
C GLU A 58 -18.51 -2.71 -28.45
N HIS A 59 -17.33 -2.65 -27.76
CA HIS A 59 -17.25 -2.77 -26.31
C HIS A 59 -16.31 -1.71 -25.74
N GLN A 60 -16.88 -0.61 -25.26
CA GLN A 60 -16.15 0.48 -24.60
C GLN A 60 -16.12 0.26 -23.08
N PRO A 61 -15.02 0.55 -22.38
CA PRO A 61 -14.96 0.41 -20.93
C PRO A 61 -15.89 1.40 -20.21
N TYR A 62 -16.11 2.57 -20.81
CA TYR A 62 -17.03 3.61 -20.31
C TYR A 62 -17.45 4.55 -21.45
N TYR A 63 -18.50 5.31 -21.21
CA TYR A 63 -19.06 6.32 -22.11
C TYR A 63 -19.09 7.67 -21.42
N ILE A 64 -18.49 8.70 -22.02
CA ILE A 64 -18.46 10.07 -21.49
C ILE A 64 -19.53 10.91 -22.21
N PHE A 65 -20.36 11.55 -21.41
CA PHE A 65 -21.38 12.50 -21.88
C PHE A 65 -21.13 13.84 -21.24
N SER A 66 -20.93 14.88 -22.04
CA SER A 66 -20.78 16.25 -21.56
C SER A 66 -21.37 17.26 -22.56
N ASP A 67 -21.49 18.53 -22.14
CA ASP A 67 -21.91 19.61 -23.01
C ASP A 67 -20.71 20.21 -23.75
N ASP A 68 -20.81 20.32 -25.09
CA ASP A 68 -19.79 20.95 -25.93
C ASP A 68 -19.49 22.44 -25.56
N ALA A 69 -20.41 23.07 -24.84
CA ALA A 69 -20.27 24.48 -24.45
C ALA A 69 -19.42 24.73 -23.18
N GLU A 70 -18.79 23.69 -22.61
CA GLU A 70 -17.97 23.73 -21.37
C GLU A 70 -18.68 24.32 -20.13
N ARG A 71 -20.01 24.28 -20.08
CA ARG A 71 -20.76 25.06 -19.09
C ARG A 71 -21.65 24.27 -18.13
N THR A 72 -21.96 23.02 -18.42
CA THR A 72 -23.01 22.31 -17.66
C THR A 72 -22.71 20.84 -17.52
N GLY A 73 -21.93 20.48 -16.54
CA GLY A 73 -21.85 19.11 -16.03
C GLY A 73 -21.39 18.03 -17.01
N PHE A 74 -21.18 16.86 -16.48
CA PHE A 74 -20.86 15.66 -17.26
C PHE A 74 -21.39 14.40 -16.52
N VAL A 75 -21.49 13.29 -17.26
CA VAL A 75 -21.80 11.96 -16.74
C VAL A 75 -20.92 10.94 -17.43
N ILE A 76 -20.34 10.00 -16.66
CA ILE A 76 -19.57 8.86 -17.17
C ILE A 76 -20.30 7.59 -16.79
N ILE A 77 -20.68 6.80 -17.81
CA ILE A 77 -21.42 5.54 -17.70
C ILE A 77 -20.46 4.39 -17.90
N SER A 78 -20.54 3.33 -17.09
CA SER A 78 -19.74 2.12 -17.30
C SER A 78 -20.18 1.34 -18.54
N GLY A 79 -19.22 0.68 -19.19
CA GLY A 79 -19.45 -0.16 -20.38
C GLY A 79 -19.98 -1.56 -20.07
N ASP A 80 -20.23 -1.92 -18.80
CA ASP A 80 -20.65 -3.24 -18.39
C ASP A 80 -21.63 -3.21 -17.23
N GLU A 81 -22.66 -4.11 -17.24
CA GLU A 81 -23.69 -4.16 -16.19
C GLU A 81 -23.15 -4.65 -14.83
N ARG A 82 -22.00 -5.31 -14.82
CA ARG A 82 -21.32 -5.77 -13.60
C ARG A 82 -20.59 -4.65 -12.86
N MET A 83 -20.31 -3.54 -13.54
CA MET A 83 -19.76 -2.31 -12.94
C MET A 83 -20.88 -1.37 -12.45
N PRO A 84 -20.62 -0.44 -11.54
CA PRO A 84 -21.55 0.63 -11.21
C PRO A 84 -22.07 1.33 -12.47
N GLU A 85 -23.36 1.62 -12.51
CA GLU A 85 -23.98 2.22 -13.70
C GLU A 85 -23.37 3.59 -14.00
N ILE A 86 -23.28 4.44 -12.97
CA ILE A 86 -22.62 5.75 -13.01
C ILE A 86 -21.26 5.62 -12.39
N LEU A 87 -20.20 5.93 -13.15
CA LEU A 87 -18.82 5.94 -12.66
C LEU A 87 -18.41 7.32 -12.12
N ALA A 88 -18.90 8.38 -12.76
CA ALA A 88 -18.65 9.74 -12.32
C ALA A 88 -19.70 10.70 -12.88
N TYR A 89 -19.91 11.84 -12.18
CA TYR A 89 -20.72 12.95 -12.68
C TYR A 89 -20.36 14.27 -12.00
N SER A 90 -20.72 15.37 -12.65
CA SER A 90 -20.71 16.70 -12.08
C SER A 90 -21.92 17.50 -12.56
N GLU A 91 -22.49 18.30 -11.67
CA GLU A 91 -23.57 19.24 -12.03
C GLU A 91 -23.04 20.64 -12.40
N ASP A 92 -21.82 20.96 -11.97
CA ASP A 92 -21.29 22.33 -11.97
C ASP A 92 -19.98 22.47 -12.76
N ASN A 93 -19.29 21.38 -13.09
CA ASN A 93 -18.00 21.41 -13.78
C ASN A 93 -18.06 20.67 -15.12
N SER A 94 -17.30 21.17 -16.11
CA SER A 94 -17.21 20.59 -17.44
C SER A 94 -16.20 19.47 -17.54
N PHE A 95 -16.34 18.64 -18.56
CA PHE A 95 -15.39 17.60 -18.93
C PHE A 95 -14.94 17.81 -20.38
N ASN A 96 -13.69 18.23 -20.57
CA ASN A 96 -13.13 18.40 -21.91
C ASN A 96 -12.31 17.16 -22.29
N VAL A 97 -12.82 16.33 -23.20
CA VAL A 97 -12.19 15.08 -23.64
C VAL A 97 -10.89 15.29 -24.41
N ASP A 98 -10.70 16.47 -25.01
CA ASP A 98 -9.48 16.82 -25.76
C ASP A 98 -8.34 17.27 -24.82
N ASN A 99 -8.65 17.61 -23.57
CA ASN A 99 -7.68 18.10 -22.59
C ASN A 99 -8.00 17.58 -21.18
N ILE A 100 -7.92 16.25 -21.03
CA ILE A 100 -8.16 15.57 -19.75
C ILE A 100 -6.94 15.75 -18.84
N PRO A 101 -7.10 16.26 -17.60
CA PRO A 101 -6.00 16.31 -16.64
C PRO A 101 -5.37 14.93 -16.38
N PRO A 102 -4.04 14.83 -16.18
CA PRO A 102 -3.36 13.55 -16.04
C PRO A 102 -3.91 12.65 -14.93
N ASN A 103 -4.27 13.22 -13.77
CA ASN A 103 -4.87 12.49 -12.65
C ASN A 103 -6.28 11.98 -12.96
N VAL A 104 -7.08 12.73 -13.72
CA VAL A 104 -8.40 12.28 -14.21
C VAL A 104 -8.23 11.17 -15.24
N GLN A 105 -7.28 11.33 -16.18
CA GLN A 105 -6.97 10.27 -17.13
C GLN A 105 -6.54 8.99 -16.45
N TYR A 106 -5.67 9.09 -15.45
CA TYR A 106 -5.30 7.94 -14.60
C TYR A 106 -6.53 7.23 -14.02
N TRP A 107 -7.49 8.01 -13.51
CA TRP A 107 -8.71 7.45 -12.92
C TRP A 107 -9.59 6.75 -13.96
N LEU A 108 -9.68 7.32 -15.15
CA LEU A 108 -10.37 6.68 -16.29
C LEU A 108 -9.66 5.40 -16.75
N ASP A 109 -8.33 5.37 -16.70
CA ASP A 109 -7.54 4.18 -17.02
C ASP A 109 -7.80 3.07 -15.97
N CYS A 110 -8.00 3.41 -14.69
CA CYS A 110 -8.44 2.48 -13.66
C CYS A 110 -9.81 1.86 -13.99
N TYR A 111 -10.78 2.66 -14.45
CA TYR A 111 -12.07 2.12 -14.91
C TYR A 111 -11.92 1.20 -16.12
N ALA A 112 -11.09 1.55 -17.09
CA ALA A 112 -10.84 0.73 -18.27
C ALA A 112 -10.17 -0.60 -17.93
N GLU A 113 -9.26 -0.59 -16.99
CA GLU A 113 -8.61 -1.81 -16.54
C GLU A 113 -9.57 -2.70 -15.73
N ALA A 114 -10.37 -2.12 -14.80
CA ALA A 114 -11.42 -2.87 -14.11
C ALA A 114 -12.36 -3.58 -15.10
N PHE A 115 -12.76 -2.88 -16.16
CA PHE A 115 -13.54 -3.46 -17.25
C PHE A 115 -12.82 -4.63 -17.94
N SER A 116 -11.53 -4.51 -18.21
CA SER A 116 -10.73 -5.54 -18.90
C SER A 116 -10.59 -6.85 -18.10
N ARG A 117 -10.70 -6.77 -16.77
CA ARG A 117 -10.59 -7.92 -15.86
C ARG A 117 -11.91 -8.60 -15.55
N LEU A 118 -13.04 -8.13 -16.11
CA LEU A 118 -14.33 -8.79 -15.94
C LEU A 118 -14.33 -10.19 -16.57
N SER A 119 -14.38 -11.23 -15.73
CA SER A 119 -14.42 -12.62 -16.22
C SER A 119 -15.76 -12.93 -16.91
N PRO A 120 -15.76 -13.74 -18.00
CA PRO A 120 -16.99 -14.21 -18.63
C PRO A 120 -17.91 -15.04 -17.72
N ALA A 121 -17.36 -15.57 -16.61
CA ALA A 121 -18.08 -16.42 -15.67
C ALA A 121 -18.73 -15.64 -14.50
N ALA A 122 -18.41 -14.35 -14.33
CA ALA A 122 -18.95 -13.56 -13.23
C ALA A 122 -20.47 -13.39 -13.35
N SER A 123 -21.21 -13.88 -12.37
CA SER A 123 -22.67 -13.78 -12.32
C SER A 123 -23.11 -12.41 -11.84
N THR A 124 -24.26 -11.92 -12.33
CA THR A 124 -24.90 -10.66 -11.91
C THR A 124 -25.48 -10.67 -10.49
N ASN A 125 -25.25 -11.70 -9.69
CA ASN A 125 -25.73 -11.77 -8.31
C ASN A 125 -24.98 -10.78 -7.41
N ARG A 126 -25.20 -9.49 -7.65
CA ARG A 126 -24.98 -8.48 -6.64
C ARG A 126 -25.93 -8.76 -5.47
N GLN A 127 -25.46 -9.30 -4.37
CA GLN A 127 -26.12 -9.05 -3.11
C GLN A 127 -25.99 -7.55 -2.84
N SER A 128 -27.02 -6.81 -3.24
CA SER A 128 -27.14 -5.40 -2.88
C SER A 128 -27.34 -5.32 -1.36
N VAL A 129 -26.30 -5.05 -0.63
CA VAL A 129 -26.45 -4.46 0.70
C VAL A 129 -26.92 -3.03 0.44
N SER A 130 -28.23 -2.85 0.31
CA SER A 130 -28.84 -1.54 0.16
C SER A 130 -28.51 -0.74 1.40
N LEU A 131 -27.80 0.37 1.24
CA LEU A 131 -27.66 1.37 2.29
C LEU A 131 -29.09 1.83 2.64
N SER A 132 -29.49 1.63 3.88
CA SER A 132 -30.89 1.84 4.30
C SER A 132 -31.30 3.31 4.36
N THR A 133 -30.35 4.25 4.26
CA THR A 133 -30.54 5.71 4.34
C THR A 133 -29.60 6.42 3.40
N THR A 134 -30.09 7.46 2.73
CA THR A 134 -29.25 8.39 1.99
C THR A 134 -28.58 9.35 2.98
N HIS A 135 -27.28 9.50 2.87
CA HIS A 135 -26.48 10.47 3.61
C HIS A 135 -25.58 11.25 2.66
N GLU A 136 -25.37 12.52 2.93
CA GLU A 136 -24.60 13.40 2.07
C GLU A 136 -23.78 14.38 2.90
N VAL A 137 -22.50 14.51 2.56
CA VAL A 137 -21.63 15.61 2.97
C VAL A 137 -21.32 16.44 1.73
N GLN A 138 -21.76 17.71 1.73
CA GLN A 138 -21.48 18.63 0.64
C GLN A 138 -19.98 18.90 0.53
N PRO A 139 -19.46 19.26 -0.66
CA PRO A 139 -18.05 19.58 -0.85
C PRO A 139 -17.54 20.62 0.14
N LEU A 140 -16.62 20.22 1.02
CA LEU A 140 -16.02 21.07 2.06
C LEU A 140 -15.13 22.18 1.50
N LEU A 141 -14.60 21.98 0.27
CA LEU A 141 -13.79 22.94 -0.46
C LEU A 141 -14.61 23.74 -1.47
N GLU A 142 -15.89 23.97 -1.20
CA GLU A 142 -16.78 24.71 -2.11
C GLU A 142 -16.15 26.03 -2.55
N GLY A 143 -16.08 26.25 -3.88
CA GLY A 143 -15.46 27.43 -4.50
C GLY A 143 -13.94 27.29 -4.71
N ASN A 144 -13.22 26.49 -3.94
CA ASN A 144 -11.79 26.31 -4.14
C ASN A 144 -11.51 25.48 -5.41
N SER A 145 -10.97 26.14 -6.42
CA SER A 145 -10.61 25.51 -7.69
C SER A 145 -9.17 25.85 -8.08
N TRP A 146 -8.24 25.56 -7.17
CA TRP A 146 -6.82 25.84 -7.40
C TRP A 146 -6.19 24.88 -8.40
N GLY A 147 -5.05 25.30 -8.98
CA GLY A 147 -4.30 24.55 -9.97
C GLY A 147 -2.80 24.59 -9.70
N GLN A 148 -2.00 24.19 -10.70
CA GLN A 148 -0.56 24.00 -10.54
C GLN A 148 0.30 25.01 -11.32
N GLY A 149 -0.31 25.79 -12.23
CA GLY A 149 0.37 26.80 -13.05
C GLY A 149 0.32 28.20 -12.44
N ASP A 150 0.40 29.27 -13.29
CA ASP A 150 0.23 30.65 -12.82
C ASP A 150 -1.19 30.92 -12.31
N PRO A 151 -1.39 31.61 -11.17
CA PRO A 151 -0.38 32.27 -10.35
C PRO A 151 0.21 31.38 -9.25
N TYR A 152 -0.23 30.15 -9.08
CA TYR A 152 0.11 29.26 -7.95
C TYR A 152 1.61 28.93 -7.89
N ASN A 153 2.29 28.81 -9.04
CA ASN A 153 3.69 28.40 -9.14
C ASN A 153 4.69 29.58 -9.20
N ARG A 154 4.26 30.82 -8.98
CA ARG A 154 5.14 32.01 -9.16
C ARG A 154 6.43 31.95 -8.35
N LEU A 155 6.40 31.34 -7.17
CA LEU A 155 7.57 31.16 -6.30
C LEU A 155 8.28 29.81 -6.49
N CYS A 156 7.75 28.90 -7.28
CA CYS A 156 8.43 27.66 -7.61
C CYS A 156 9.74 27.94 -8.36
N PRO A 157 10.77 27.11 -8.20
CA PRO A 157 12.01 27.28 -8.93
C PRO A 157 11.81 27.18 -10.45
N SER A 158 12.81 27.63 -11.22
CA SER A 158 12.84 27.49 -12.68
C SER A 158 13.92 26.50 -13.09
N TYR A 159 13.67 25.77 -14.16
CA TYR A 159 14.63 24.89 -14.81
C TYR A 159 14.63 25.17 -16.31
N ASN A 160 15.82 25.37 -16.92
CA ASN A 160 15.98 25.71 -18.35
C ASN A 160 15.09 26.87 -18.78
N ASN A 161 14.98 27.94 -17.99
CA ASN A 161 14.15 29.14 -18.21
C ASN A 161 12.62 28.89 -18.19
N GLU A 162 12.16 27.69 -17.85
CA GLU A 162 10.75 27.40 -17.65
C GLU A 162 10.45 27.30 -16.13
N ARG A 163 9.31 27.83 -15.70
CA ARG A 163 8.86 27.74 -14.30
C ARG A 163 8.36 26.32 -14.01
N CYS A 164 8.86 25.69 -12.95
CA CYS A 164 8.33 24.42 -12.47
C CYS A 164 6.88 24.59 -11.99
N VAL A 165 6.07 23.55 -12.12
CA VAL A 165 4.72 23.52 -11.56
C VAL A 165 4.75 23.24 -10.06
N THR A 166 3.65 23.53 -9.34
CA THR A 166 3.58 23.29 -7.88
C THR A 166 3.70 21.82 -7.51
N GLY A 167 3.18 20.93 -8.35
CA GLY A 167 3.00 19.50 -8.07
C GLY A 167 1.68 19.20 -7.37
N CYS A 168 1.09 18.04 -7.68
CA CYS A 168 -0.24 17.65 -7.21
C CYS A 168 -0.31 17.52 -5.68
N VAL A 169 0.74 16.96 -5.04
CA VAL A 169 0.82 16.80 -3.58
C VAL A 169 0.79 18.15 -2.86
N ALA A 170 1.57 19.14 -3.36
CA ALA A 170 1.58 20.49 -2.78
C ALA A 170 0.24 21.21 -2.99
N THR A 171 -0.38 21.04 -4.16
CA THR A 171 -1.67 21.65 -4.48
C THR A 171 -2.78 21.09 -3.60
N ALA A 172 -2.87 19.76 -3.47
CA ALA A 172 -3.84 19.11 -2.60
C ALA A 172 -3.63 19.50 -1.11
N MET A 173 -2.37 19.56 -0.66
CA MET A 173 -2.03 20.04 0.68
C MET A 173 -2.52 21.48 0.91
N ALA A 174 -2.20 22.38 -0.01
CA ALA A 174 -2.58 23.79 0.09
C ALA A 174 -4.10 23.99 0.12
N GLN A 175 -4.86 23.22 -0.66
CA GLN A 175 -6.33 23.25 -0.66
C GLN A 175 -6.92 22.83 0.70
N VAL A 176 -6.37 21.77 1.33
CA VAL A 176 -6.78 21.36 2.68
C VAL A 176 -6.42 22.42 3.72
N MET A 177 -5.21 23.01 3.63
CA MET A 177 -4.82 24.12 4.53
C MET A 177 -5.71 25.34 4.37
N ALA A 178 -6.16 25.65 3.15
CA ALA A 178 -7.08 26.75 2.87
C ALA A 178 -8.46 26.53 3.49
N HIS A 179 -8.95 25.32 3.58
CA HIS A 179 -10.20 24.97 4.28
C HIS A 179 -10.15 25.41 5.74
N TYR A 180 -9.03 25.13 6.43
CA TYR A 180 -8.85 25.52 7.82
C TYR A 180 -8.38 26.96 8.00
N ARG A 181 -7.86 27.61 6.97
CA ARG A 181 -7.12 28.90 7.04
C ARG A 181 -6.06 28.88 8.15
N TYR A 182 -5.27 27.80 8.19
CA TYR A 182 -4.33 27.49 9.24
C TYR A 182 -3.04 26.87 8.68
N PRO A 183 -1.85 27.13 9.29
CA PRO A 183 -1.60 28.06 10.38
C PRO A 183 -1.48 29.50 9.88
N ALA A 184 -1.35 30.46 10.81
CA ALA A 184 -0.99 31.83 10.46
C ALA A 184 0.50 31.95 10.06
N ILE A 185 1.37 31.17 10.73
CA ILE A 185 2.83 31.16 10.51
C ILE A 185 3.31 29.71 10.55
N GLY A 186 4.20 29.35 9.63
CA GLY A 186 4.84 28.04 9.62
C GLY A 186 5.94 27.90 10.69
N LYS A 187 6.55 26.71 10.82
CA LYS A 187 7.66 26.43 11.74
C LYS A 187 8.74 25.55 11.12
N GLY A 188 9.98 25.69 11.61
CA GLY A 188 11.12 24.90 11.14
C GLY A 188 11.62 25.35 9.75
N SER A 189 12.48 24.57 9.15
CA SER A 189 13.09 24.87 7.85
C SER A 189 13.46 23.59 7.10
N VAL A 190 13.64 23.73 5.78
CA VAL A 190 14.17 22.68 4.92
C VAL A 190 15.34 23.22 4.09
N ASP A 191 16.27 22.32 3.79
CA ASP A 191 17.38 22.53 2.86
C ASP A 191 17.64 21.20 2.16
N TYR A 192 17.38 21.14 0.85
CA TYR A 192 17.55 19.93 0.06
C TYR A 192 17.82 20.24 -1.42
N ARG A 193 18.25 19.21 -2.14
CA ARG A 193 18.34 19.26 -3.60
C ARG A 193 17.34 18.30 -4.21
N THR A 194 16.67 18.74 -5.28
CA THR A 194 15.73 17.90 -6.03
C THR A 194 16.47 16.74 -6.71
N LEU A 195 15.81 15.60 -6.81
CA LEU A 195 16.42 14.37 -7.32
C LEU A 195 16.71 14.44 -8.82
N THR A 196 15.72 14.90 -9.60
CA THR A 196 15.81 14.90 -11.07
C THR A 196 16.66 16.04 -11.60
N ASN A 197 16.39 17.26 -11.17
CA ASN A 197 17.00 18.48 -11.73
C ASN A 197 18.11 19.08 -10.87
N ASN A 198 18.42 18.46 -9.72
CA ASN A 198 19.44 18.92 -8.76
C ASN A 198 19.25 20.40 -8.35
N ILE A 199 18.02 20.89 -8.33
CA ILE A 199 17.70 22.27 -7.91
C ILE A 199 17.86 22.36 -6.39
N HIS A 200 18.57 23.40 -5.93
CA HIS A 200 18.72 23.67 -4.50
C HIS A 200 17.49 24.43 -3.98
N VAL A 201 16.78 23.84 -3.02
CA VAL A 201 15.58 24.40 -2.40
C VAL A 201 15.84 24.62 -0.92
N THR A 202 15.65 25.84 -0.46
CA THR A 202 15.72 26.22 0.96
C THR A 202 14.47 26.99 1.33
N ARG A 203 13.91 26.71 2.50
CA ARG A 203 12.79 27.46 3.07
C ARG A 203 12.87 27.48 4.58
N ASP A 204 12.67 28.66 5.16
CA ASP A 204 12.51 28.87 6.60
C ASP A 204 11.02 29.21 6.82
N PHE A 205 10.24 28.20 7.19
CA PHE A 205 8.79 28.33 7.35
C PHE A 205 8.40 29.28 8.48
N SER A 206 9.28 29.52 9.46
CA SER A 206 9.01 30.47 10.53
C SER A 206 8.92 31.95 10.08
N LYS A 207 9.29 32.20 8.82
CA LYS A 207 9.16 33.50 8.15
C LYS A 207 7.96 33.55 7.20
N ASP A 208 7.23 32.45 7.04
CA ASP A 208 6.07 32.35 6.16
C ASP A 208 4.83 32.77 6.94
N GLU A 209 4.37 33.98 6.70
CA GLU A 209 3.08 34.48 7.16
C GLU A 209 2.03 34.23 6.06
N PHE A 210 1.05 33.35 6.36
CA PHE A 210 0.02 33.00 5.41
C PHE A 210 -1.16 33.98 5.49
N LEU A 211 -1.24 34.85 4.48
CA LEU A 211 -2.28 35.90 4.39
C LEU A 211 -3.60 35.31 3.85
N TRP A 212 -4.29 34.52 4.65
CA TRP A 212 -5.50 33.82 4.26
C TRP A 212 -6.60 34.73 3.71
N GLY A 213 -6.69 35.96 4.19
CA GLY A 213 -7.66 36.94 3.71
C GLY A 213 -7.42 37.45 2.29
N ASP A 214 -6.17 37.32 1.78
CA ASP A 214 -5.79 37.72 0.45
C ASP A 214 -5.84 36.57 -0.56
N MET A 215 -6.07 35.32 -0.12
CA MET A 215 -6.22 34.19 -1.02
C MET A 215 -7.64 34.08 -1.54
N LEU A 216 -7.78 33.94 -2.87
CA LEU A 216 -9.07 33.76 -3.54
C LEU A 216 -9.39 32.26 -3.65
N GLU A 217 -10.68 31.92 -3.67
CA GLU A 217 -11.17 30.56 -3.94
C GLU A 217 -10.81 30.09 -5.34
N ASN A 218 -10.73 31.00 -6.30
CA ASN A 218 -10.27 30.70 -7.67
C ASN A 218 -9.55 31.91 -8.29
N TYR A 219 -8.72 31.63 -9.28
CA TYR A 219 -7.92 32.62 -10.01
C TYR A 219 -8.22 32.63 -11.52
N LYS A 220 -9.44 32.24 -11.91
CA LYS A 220 -9.86 32.16 -13.31
C LYS A 220 -10.14 33.54 -13.93
N THR A 221 -10.38 34.55 -13.07
CA THR A 221 -10.70 35.92 -13.50
C THR A 221 -9.62 36.88 -13.01
N HIS A 222 -9.97 38.13 -12.70
CA HIS A 222 -9.01 39.13 -12.25
C HIS A 222 -8.55 38.86 -10.81
N PHE A 223 -7.25 38.94 -10.60
CA PHE A 223 -6.61 38.93 -9.29
C PHE A 223 -5.47 39.96 -9.23
N THR A 224 -5.16 40.41 -8.03
CA THR A 224 -4.08 41.38 -7.79
C THR A 224 -2.76 40.65 -7.55
N GLU A 225 -1.62 41.36 -7.66
CA GLU A 225 -0.31 40.81 -7.34
C GLU A 225 -0.17 40.36 -5.89
N ILE A 226 -0.90 41.01 -4.95
CA ILE A 226 -0.94 40.63 -3.53
C ILE A 226 -1.62 39.25 -3.41
N GLN A 227 -2.76 39.06 -4.05
CA GLN A 227 -3.50 37.79 -4.04
C GLN A 227 -2.70 36.65 -4.71
N ALA A 228 -2.06 36.93 -5.85
CA ALA A 228 -1.20 35.96 -6.50
C ALA A 228 0.02 35.58 -5.64
N LYS A 229 0.62 36.56 -4.96
CA LYS A 229 1.73 36.30 -4.04
C LYS A 229 1.27 35.45 -2.85
N ALA A 230 0.13 35.76 -2.24
CA ALA A 230 -0.39 35.02 -1.07
C ALA A 230 -0.56 33.53 -1.39
N VAL A 231 -1.23 33.17 -2.51
CA VAL A 231 -1.43 31.76 -2.88
C VAL A 231 -0.13 31.08 -3.30
N SER A 232 0.75 31.77 -4.05
CA SER A 232 2.02 31.16 -4.46
C SER A 232 2.99 30.93 -3.30
N GLU A 233 2.91 31.75 -2.24
CA GLU A 233 3.69 31.59 -1.01
C GLU A 233 3.27 30.31 -0.27
N LEU A 234 1.98 30.09 -0.10
CA LEU A 234 1.44 28.84 0.46
C LEU A 234 1.84 27.63 -0.37
N MET A 235 1.64 27.68 -1.69
CA MET A 235 1.97 26.58 -2.60
C MET A 235 3.44 26.19 -2.57
N PHE A 236 4.35 27.18 -2.57
CA PHE A 236 5.78 26.92 -2.48
C PHE A 236 6.17 26.36 -1.11
N SER A 237 5.58 26.86 -0.02
CA SER A 237 5.83 26.33 1.32
C SER A 237 5.34 24.89 1.45
N CYS A 238 4.15 24.54 0.93
CA CYS A 238 3.69 23.16 0.86
C CYS A 238 4.65 22.27 0.08
N GLY A 239 5.06 22.68 -1.13
CA GLY A 239 5.98 21.92 -1.96
C GLY A 239 7.36 21.73 -1.31
N ALA A 240 7.92 22.77 -0.71
CA ALA A 240 9.19 22.69 0.01
C ALA A 240 9.12 21.75 1.22
N SER A 241 8.01 21.77 1.98
CA SER A 241 7.82 20.95 3.18
C SER A 241 7.77 19.44 2.89
N VAL A 242 7.21 19.04 1.75
CA VAL A 242 7.16 17.64 1.27
C VAL A 242 8.41 17.25 0.48
N LYS A 243 9.42 18.12 0.39
CA LYS A 243 10.64 17.94 -0.40
C LYS A 243 10.35 17.65 -1.87
N MET A 244 9.49 18.46 -2.47
CA MET A 244 9.07 18.35 -3.86
C MET A 244 10.25 18.22 -4.82
N ASP A 245 10.24 17.22 -5.67
CA ASP A 245 11.13 17.10 -6.82
C ASP A 245 10.58 17.95 -7.96
N TYR A 246 11.01 19.21 -8.00
CA TYR A 246 10.47 20.23 -8.91
C TYR A 246 10.85 19.95 -10.36
N GLY A 247 9.82 19.93 -11.25
CA GLY A 247 9.94 19.79 -12.68
C GLY A 247 8.99 20.72 -13.43
N THR A 248 9.30 20.97 -14.69
CA THR A 248 8.45 21.76 -15.60
C THR A 248 7.32 20.91 -16.18
N SER A 249 6.29 21.56 -16.75
CA SER A 249 5.24 20.83 -17.46
C SER A 249 5.79 19.98 -18.61
N SER A 250 6.80 20.45 -19.31
CA SER A 250 7.44 19.73 -20.42
C SER A 250 8.22 18.48 -19.95
N GLN A 251 8.56 18.38 -18.65
CA GLN A 251 9.24 17.23 -18.03
C GLN A 251 8.27 16.24 -17.34
N GLY A 252 6.96 16.45 -17.44
CA GLY A 252 5.97 15.63 -16.74
C GLY A 252 5.55 16.18 -15.36
N GLY A 253 6.08 17.36 -14.97
CA GLY A 253 5.66 18.06 -13.76
C GLY A 253 6.56 17.81 -12.53
N SER A 254 6.06 18.21 -11.36
CA SER A 254 6.72 18.09 -10.05
C SER A 254 6.08 16.97 -9.23
N GLY A 255 6.88 16.21 -8.50
CA GLY A 255 6.41 15.04 -7.72
C GLY A 255 6.90 15.01 -6.28
N ALA A 256 6.10 14.43 -5.38
CA ALA A 256 6.48 14.11 -4.00
C ALA A 256 5.70 12.88 -3.52
N TYR A 257 6.21 12.22 -2.48
CA TYR A 257 5.52 11.08 -1.87
C TYR A 257 4.34 11.55 -1.00
N GLN A 258 3.18 10.89 -1.13
CA GLN A 258 1.99 11.15 -0.31
C GLN A 258 2.28 11.02 1.20
N THR A 259 3.09 10.05 1.60
CA THR A 259 3.50 9.82 2.98
C THR A 259 4.24 11.00 3.63
N SER A 260 4.86 11.88 2.80
CA SER A 260 5.54 13.08 3.28
C SER A 260 4.58 14.13 3.86
N LEU A 261 3.30 14.08 3.50
CA LEU A 261 2.29 15.02 3.98
C LEU A 261 2.16 15.00 5.52
N VAL A 262 2.10 13.82 6.14
CA VAL A 262 1.97 13.70 7.60
C VAL A 262 3.09 14.43 8.32
N THR A 263 4.35 14.19 7.91
CA THR A 263 5.50 14.86 8.51
C THR A 263 5.53 16.36 8.24
N ALA A 264 5.12 16.79 7.05
CA ALA A 264 5.06 18.19 6.66
C ALA A 264 4.00 18.97 7.45
N TYR A 265 2.78 18.47 7.51
CA TYR A 265 1.70 19.07 8.29
C TYR A 265 2.07 19.25 9.76
N ILE A 266 2.59 18.20 10.41
CA ILE A 266 2.92 18.21 11.84
C ILE A 266 4.15 19.08 12.12
N ASN A 267 5.26 18.90 11.39
CA ASN A 267 6.53 19.54 11.69
C ASN A 267 6.61 20.98 11.21
N ASN A 268 5.90 21.34 10.12
CA ASN A 268 6.03 22.65 9.50
C ASN A 268 4.80 23.54 9.66
N PHE A 269 3.62 22.94 9.91
CA PHE A 269 2.36 23.70 9.91
C PHE A 269 1.49 23.49 11.16
N SER A 270 2.02 22.82 12.19
CA SER A 270 1.35 22.65 13.50
C SER A 270 0.00 21.98 13.43
N TYR A 271 -0.16 21.03 12.51
CA TYR A 271 -1.32 20.13 12.47
C TYR A 271 -1.20 19.05 13.53
N ASP A 272 -2.34 18.40 13.79
CA ASP A 272 -2.49 17.42 14.84
C ASP A 272 -1.63 16.17 14.63
N ARG A 273 -1.17 15.56 15.74
CA ARG A 273 -0.32 14.36 15.73
C ARG A 273 -1.11 13.06 15.55
N ASP A 274 -2.44 13.12 15.58
CA ASP A 274 -3.31 11.98 15.29
C ASP A 274 -3.40 11.65 13.79
N MET A 275 -2.72 12.44 12.96
CA MET A 275 -2.62 12.19 11.52
C MET A 275 -1.92 10.87 11.20
N ALA A 276 -2.41 10.18 10.17
CA ALA A 276 -1.81 8.99 9.62
C ALA A 276 -1.96 8.92 8.10
N CYS A 277 -1.02 8.27 7.41
CA CYS A 277 -1.16 7.88 6.01
C CYS A 277 -1.50 6.39 5.95
N LEU A 278 -2.67 6.06 5.42
CA LEU A 278 -3.17 4.71 5.28
C LEU A 278 -3.07 4.24 3.82
N PHE A 279 -2.89 2.95 3.63
CA PHE A 279 -2.76 2.30 2.33
C PHE A 279 -3.94 1.39 2.09
N ARG A 280 -4.51 1.44 0.88
CA ARG A 280 -5.72 0.68 0.52
C ARG A 280 -5.56 -0.84 0.67
N ASN A 281 -4.40 -1.35 0.31
CA ASN A 281 -4.07 -2.78 0.42
C ASN A 281 -3.91 -3.30 1.86
N HIS A 282 -3.95 -2.41 2.86
CA HIS A 282 -3.88 -2.80 4.27
C HIS A 282 -5.21 -2.62 5.01
N CYS A 283 -6.28 -2.28 4.30
CA CYS A 283 -7.61 -2.06 4.87
C CYS A 283 -8.67 -2.85 4.09
N SER A 284 -9.66 -3.41 4.78
CA SER A 284 -10.84 -3.93 4.10
C SER A 284 -11.57 -2.83 3.34
N THR A 285 -12.40 -3.20 2.37
CA THR A 285 -13.20 -2.21 1.63
C THR A 285 -14.14 -1.46 2.55
N GLU A 286 -14.76 -2.17 3.48
CA GLU A 286 -15.68 -1.62 4.48
C GLU A 286 -14.98 -0.62 5.40
N ASP A 287 -13.82 -0.97 5.96
CA ASP A 287 -13.03 -0.07 6.81
C ASP A 287 -12.56 1.16 6.04
N TRP A 288 -12.11 0.99 4.78
CA TRP A 288 -11.67 2.09 3.94
C TRP A 288 -12.75 3.15 3.72
N HIS A 289 -13.98 2.71 3.39
CA HIS A 289 -15.12 3.60 3.27
C HIS A 289 -15.57 4.18 4.60
N ALA A 290 -15.61 3.38 5.66
CA ALA A 290 -15.99 3.86 6.99
C ALA A 290 -15.05 4.98 7.48
N ILE A 291 -13.73 4.84 7.24
CA ILE A 291 -12.73 5.86 7.58
C ILE A 291 -12.97 7.12 6.75
N LEU A 292 -13.13 7.00 5.42
CA LEU A 292 -13.36 8.15 4.55
C LEU A 292 -14.62 8.90 4.90
N MET A 293 -15.74 8.20 5.12
CA MET A 293 -17.00 8.84 5.53
C MET A 293 -16.85 9.53 6.88
N HIS A 294 -16.21 8.88 7.86
CA HIS A 294 -15.96 9.47 9.16
C HIS A 294 -15.16 10.78 9.08
N GLU A 295 -14.06 10.80 8.29
CA GLU A 295 -13.25 12.02 8.11
C GLU A 295 -14.10 13.16 7.52
N LEU A 296 -14.90 12.85 6.50
CA LEU A 296 -15.75 13.85 5.83
C LEU A 296 -16.93 14.30 6.72
N ASP A 297 -17.54 13.40 7.49
CA ASP A 297 -18.58 13.73 8.47
C ASP A 297 -18.07 14.68 9.55
N GLU A 298 -16.81 14.53 9.97
CA GLU A 298 -16.14 15.42 10.91
C GLU A 298 -15.63 16.73 10.26
N GLY A 299 -15.95 16.96 8.99
CA GLY A 299 -15.55 18.17 8.26
C GLY A 299 -14.05 18.21 7.91
N ARG A 300 -13.40 17.06 7.81
CA ARG A 300 -11.98 16.95 7.46
C ARG A 300 -11.80 16.50 6.01
N PRO A 301 -11.39 17.40 5.09
CA PRO A 301 -11.05 17.03 3.72
C PRO A 301 -9.85 16.08 3.70
N VAL A 302 -9.89 15.05 2.86
CA VAL A 302 -8.89 13.98 2.83
C VAL A 302 -7.94 14.16 1.65
N ASN A 303 -6.64 14.33 1.91
CA ASN A 303 -5.62 14.18 0.88
C ASN A 303 -5.58 12.71 0.43
N TYR A 304 -5.96 12.47 -0.81
CA TYR A 304 -6.05 11.15 -1.41
C TYR A 304 -5.08 11.00 -2.57
N ALA A 305 -4.54 9.82 -2.76
CA ALA A 305 -3.63 9.54 -3.87
C ALA A 305 -3.86 8.16 -4.46
N GLY A 306 -3.53 8.02 -5.74
CA GLY A 306 -3.42 6.74 -6.42
C GLY A 306 -2.12 6.72 -7.24
N GLN A 307 -1.60 5.53 -7.53
CA GLN A 307 -0.41 5.34 -8.33
C GLN A 307 -0.71 4.47 -9.55
N SER A 308 -0.31 4.94 -10.72
CA SER A 308 -0.33 4.16 -11.96
C SER A 308 0.97 3.39 -12.13
N LEU A 309 0.89 2.20 -12.71
CA LEU A 309 2.07 1.45 -13.14
C LEU A 309 2.83 2.12 -14.30
N ARG A 310 2.18 3.05 -15.04
CA ARG A 310 2.72 3.67 -16.27
C ARG A 310 3.17 5.11 -16.10
N ASP A 311 2.40 5.92 -15.35
CA ASP A 311 2.51 7.39 -15.41
C ASP A 311 2.83 8.05 -14.05
N GLY A 312 3.23 7.26 -13.03
CA GLY A 312 3.51 7.77 -11.69
C GLY A 312 2.26 7.97 -10.83
N GLY A 313 2.41 8.63 -9.69
CA GLY A 313 1.34 8.87 -8.72
C GLY A 313 0.70 10.24 -8.87
N HIS A 314 -0.58 10.35 -8.50
CA HIS A 314 -1.33 11.61 -8.43
C HIS A 314 -2.01 11.78 -7.08
N SER A 315 -1.93 13.00 -6.53
CA SER A 315 -2.58 13.42 -5.31
C SER A 315 -3.72 14.40 -5.61
N PHE A 316 -4.82 14.30 -4.89
CA PHE A 316 -6.02 15.15 -5.00
C PHE A 316 -6.76 15.19 -3.67
N VAL A 317 -7.88 15.88 -3.57
CA VAL A 317 -8.65 15.98 -2.33
C VAL A 317 -10.02 15.35 -2.51
N LEU A 318 -10.40 14.49 -1.55
CA LEU A 318 -11.79 14.08 -1.34
C LEU A 318 -12.39 15.03 -0.30
N ASP A 319 -13.45 15.72 -0.64
CA ASP A 319 -14.01 16.78 0.18
C ASP A 319 -15.52 16.69 0.38
N GLY A 320 -16.16 15.60 -0.02
CA GLY A 320 -17.56 15.33 0.18
C GLY A 320 -17.95 13.94 -0.30
N TYR A 321 -19.17 13.50 0.01
CA TYR A 321 -19.70 12.24 -0.52
C TYR A 321 -21.22 12.20 -0.53
N LYS A 322 -21.79 11.29 -1.33
CA LYS A 322 -23.21 10.94 -1.36
C LYS A 322 -23.40 9.44 -1.31
N THR A 323 -24.27 8.96 -0.44
CA THR A 323 -24.72 7.58 -0.46
C THR A 323 -26.02 7.45 -1.27
N SER A 324 -26.16 6.34 -1.97
CA SER A 324 -27.33 6.02 -2.79
C SER A 324 -27.89 4.67 -2.40
N THR A 325 -29.21 4.51 -2.46
CA THR A 325 -29.89 3.22 -2.24
C THR A 325 -29.59 2.19 -3.34
N ASN A 326 -29.01 2.64 -4.45
CA ASN A 326 -28.69 1.81 -5.63
C ASN A 326 -27.21 1.42 -5.70
N SER A 327 -26.41 1.87 -4.76
CA SER A 327 -24.96 1.57 -4.70
C SER A 327 -24.57 1.08 -3.30
N ASN A 328 -23.68 0.12 -3.25
CA ASN A 328 -23.13 -0.38 -1.98
C ASN A 328 -22.10 0.58 -1.37
N TYR A 329 -21.58 1.51 -2.15
CA TYR A 329 -20.54 2.45 -1.76
C TYR A 329 -20.89 3.88 -2.16
N PRO A 330 -20.38 4.89 -1.43
CA PRO A 330 -20.63 6.29 -1.74
C PRO A 330 -19.98 6.73 -3.07
N ASP A 331 -20.57 7.73 -3.68
CA ASP A 331 -19.90 8.59 -4.67
C ASP A 331 -19.16 9.69 -3.90
N TYR A 332 -17.84 9.80 -4.08
CA TYR A 332 -17.03 10.80 -3.41
C TYR A 332 -16.81 12.02 -4.29
N HIS A 333 -16.99 13.23 -3.73
CA HIS A 333 -16.61 14.44 -4.44
C HIS A 333 -15.10 14.60 -4.45
N VAL A 334 -14.56 14.81 -5.66
CA VAL A 334 -13.12 14.92 -5.92
C VAL A 334 -12.77 16.30 -6.42
N ASN A 335 -11.85 16.97 -5.72
CA ASN A 335 -11.20 18.16 -6.21
C ASN A 335 -9.81 17.79 -6.76
N TRP A 336 -9.69 17.78 -8.07
CA TRP A 336 -8.49 17.30 -8.77
C TRP A 336 -7.28 18.25 -8.72
N GLY A 337 -7.45 19.50 -8.28
CA GLY A 337 -6.36 20.49 -8.26
C GLY A 337 -5.97 21.00 -9.65
N TRP A 338 -6.93 21.06 -10.59
CA TRP A 338 -6.73 21.50 -11.97
C TRP A 338 -7.71 22.63 -12.35
N ASN A 339 -7.70 23.69 -11.58
CA ASN A 339 -8.58 24.85 -11.76
C ASN A 339 -10.09 24.49 -11.81
N GLY A 340 -10.48 23.43 -11.09
CA GLY A 340 -11.85 22.91 -11.04
C GLY A 340 -12.25 22.07 -12.26
N THR A 341 -11.36 21.86 -13.23
CA THR A 341 -11.63 20.99 -14.38
C THR A 341 -11.88 19.56 -13.89
N CYS A 342 -12.98 18.96 -14.35
CA CYS A 342 -13.42 17.62 -14.02
C CYS A 342 -13.74 17.38 -12.53
N ASN A 343 -13.79 18.39 -11.65
CA ASN A 343 -14.25 18.19 -10.29
C ASN A 343 -15.69 17.65 -10.29
N GLY A 344 -15.99 16.71 -9.41
CA GLY A 344 -17.31 16.07 -9.37
C GLY A 344 -17.32 14.84 -8.48
N TYR A 345 -18.39 14.07 -8.57
CA TYR A 345 -18.56 12.83 -7.82
C TYR A 345 -18.05 11.62 -8.62
N TYR A 346 -17.28 10.75 -7.97
CA TYR A 346 -16.61 9.61 -8.57
C TYR A 346 -16.75 8.36 -7.69
N GLN A 347 -16.89 7.21 -8.31
CA GLN A 347 -16.69 5.92 -7.67
C GLN A 347 -15.19 5.66 -7.49
N ILE A 348 -14.70 5.60 -6.25
CA ILE A 348 -13.25 5.53 -6.00
C ILE A 348 -12.75 4.20 -5.43
N ALA A 349 -13.60 3.35 -4.91
CA ALA A 349 -13.11 2.26 -4.08
C ALA A 349 -13.55 0.85 -4.49
N ASN A 350 -14.42 0.67 -5.45
CA ASN A 350 -14.84 -0.66 -5.87
C ASN A 350 -14.77 -0.82 -7.39
N LEU A 351 -13.55 -0.89 -7.89
CA LEU A 351 -13.29 -1.08 -9.31
C LEU A 351 -13.05 -2.56 -9.67
N ALA A 352 -12.96 -3.46 -8.69
CA ALA A 352 -12.88 -4.89 -8.92
C ALA A 352 -14.24 -5.53 -8.58
N PRO A 353 -15.01 -6.03 -9.56
CA PRO A 353 -16.16 -6.87 -9.27
C PRO A 353 -15.67 -8.17 -8.64
N ALA A 354 -16.18 -8.48 -7.43
CA ALA A 354 -15.87 -9.74 -6.77
C ALA A 354 -16.44 -10.89 -7.60
N GLU A 355 -15.58 -11.79 -8.04
CA GLU A 355 -15.98 -13.11 -8.48
C GLU A 355 -16.25 -13.97 -7.26
N ASP A 356 -17.40 -14.61 -7.20
CA ASP A 356 -17.76 -15.70 -6.28
C ASP A 356 -17.67 -15.44 -4.76
N GLY A 357 -17.78 -14.19 -4.30
CA GLY A 357 -17.70 -13.88 -2.87
C GLY A 357 -16.30 -14.07 -2.28
N GLN A 358 -15.30 -14.36 -3.10
CA GLN A 358 -13.90 -14.31 -2.72
C GLN A 358 -13.33 -12.95 -3.14
N GLN A 359 -12.85 -12.17 -2.16
CA GLN A 359 -12.01 -11.02 -2.46
C GLN A 359 -10.72 -11.57 -3.04
N HIS A 360 -10.54 -11.46 -4.36
CA HIS A 360 -9.25 -11.75 -4.94
C HIS A 360 -8.25 -10.73 -4.39
N THR A 361 -7.32 -11.26 -3.64
CA THR A 361 -6.16 -10.57 -3.12
C THR A 361 -5.34 -9.99 -4.27
N ALA A 362 -4.84 -8.83 -4.02
CA ALA A 362 -3.64 -8.20 -4.49
C ALA A 362 -3.67 -7.41 -5.78
N ASP A 363 -4.24 -7.78 -6.90
CA ASP A 363 -3.94 -7.07 -8.15
C ASP A 363 -5.04 -6.18 -8.71
N GLY A 364 -6.04 -5.84 -7.90
CA GLY A 364 -7.03 -4.82 -8.27
C GLY A 364 -6.44 -3.40 -8.12
N PHE A 365 -6.96 -2.44 -8.88
CA PHE A 365 -6.69 -1.02 -8.87
C PHE A 365 -6.63 -0.34 -7.51
N ASN A 366 -6.93 -1.06 -6.43
CA ASN A 366 -6.95 -0.59 -5.06
C ASN A 366 -5.59 -0.63 -4.38
N SER A 367 -4.61 -1.34 -4.90
CA SER A 367 -3.34 -1.63 -4.20
C SER A 367 -2.47 -0.40 -3.95
N SER A 368 -2.56 0.63 -4.80
CA SER A 368 -1.70 1.82 -4.71
C SER A 368 -2.41 3.05 -4.16
N GLN A 369 -3.67 2.94 -3.74
CA GLN A 369 -4.40 4.07 -3.18
C GLN A 369 -3.95 4.38 -1.75
N GLN A 370 -3.84 5.67 -1.43
CA GLN A 370 -3.41 6.18 -0.12
C GLN A 370 -4.32 7.32 0.30
N MET A 371 -4.61 7.40 1.60
CA MET A 371 -5.32 8.54 2.21
C MET A 371 -4.57 9.05 3.43
N VAL A 372 -4.58 10.37 3.62
CA VAL A 372 -4.11 11.00 4.85
C VAL A 372 -5.33 11.39 5.68
N VAL A 373 -5.41 10.85 6.87
CA VAL A 373 -6.54 11.00 7.81
C VAL A 373 -6.13 11.74 9.07
N GLY A 374 -7.10 12.26 9.84
CA GLY A 374 -6.86 13.06 11.04
C GLY A 374 -6.30 14.44 10.72
N THR A 375 -6.52 14.96 9.51
CA THR A 375 -5.97 16.26 9.08
C THR A 375 -6.79 17.40 9.68
N MET A 376 -6.29 17.98 10.76
CA MET A 376 -6.90 19.14 11.44
C MET A 376 -5.84 19.96 12.16
N PRO A 377 -6.08 21.24 12.49
CA PRO A 377 -5.23 22.00 13.38
C PRO A 377 -5.00 21.29 14.72
N GLU A 378 -3.80 21.42 15.31
CA GLU A 378 -3.45 20.80 16.58
C GLU A 378 -4.44 21.23 17.68
N ASP A 379 -5.09 20.26 18.33
CA ASP A 379 -6.05 20.50 19.43
C ASP A 379 -5.45 20.17 20.82
N GLY A 380 -4.26 19.58 20.85
CA GLY A 380 -3.54 19.17 22.07
C GLY A 380 -4.02 17.84 22.64
N ILE A 381 -4.80 17.07 21.92
CA ILE A 381 -5.31 15.75 22.31
C ILE A 381 -4.63 14.68 21.43
N ASP A 382 -3.71 13.92 22.01
CA ASP A 382 -2.94 12.88 21.30
C ASP A 382 -3.43 11.48 21.69
N ASN A 383 -4.59 11.06 21.25
CA ASN A 383 -5.21 9.79 21.71
C ASN A 383 -5.58 8.80 20.61
N HIS A 384 -5.50 9.17 19.33
CA HIS A 384 -5.78 8.24 18.23
C HIS A 384 -4.51 7.59 17.70
N PHE A 385 -4.53 6.27 17.58
CA PHE A 385 -3.46 5.47 16.99
C PHE A 385 -4.02 4.69 15.79
N ARG A 386 -3.20 4.53 14.77
CA ARG A 386 -3.54 3.80 13.55
C ARG A 386 -2.52 2.70 13.34
N PHE A 387 -2.97 1.46 13.42
CA PHE A 387 -2.16 0.28 13.13
C PHE A 387 -2.70 -0.44 11.92
N LEU A 388 -1.79 -0.98 11.11
CA LEU A 388 -2.10 -1.73 9.91
C LEU A 388 -1.42 -3.10 9.95
N CYS A 389 -2.13 -4.15 9.52
CA CYS A 389 -1.52 -5.41 9.11
C CYS A 389 -1.01 -5.25 7.66
N THR A 390 0.21 -5.68 7.37
CA THR A 390 0.75 -5.61 6.00
C THR A 390 0.30 -6.78 5.12
N SER A 391 -0.29 -7.80 5.72
CA SER A 391 -0.99 -8.91 5.05
C SER A 391 -2.36 -9.08 5.68
N ASN A 392 -3.16 -10.01 5.16
CA ASN A 392 -4.38 -10.43 5.83
C ASN A 392 -4.11 -10.89 7.27
N LEU A 393 -5.09 -10.69 8.13
CA LEU A 393 -5.08 -11.32 9.44
C LEU A 393 -5.55 -12.78 9.29
N HIS A 394 -4.85 -13.72 9.91
CA HIS A 394 -5.10 -15.15 9.79
C HIS A 394 -5.26 -15.79 11.16
N THR A 395 -5.92 -16.96 11.16
CA THR A 395 -5.99 -17.86 12.32
C THR A 395 -5.49 -19.26 11.93
N SER A 396 -4.90 -19.98 12.87
CA SER A 396 -4.40 -21.33 12.63
C SER A 396 -5.51 -22.37 12.40
N SER A 397 -6.76 -22.04 12.72
CA SER A 397 -7.92 -22.88 12.40
C SER A 397 -9.18 -22.02 12.24
N SER A 398 -10.06 -22.42 11.32
CA SER A 398 -11.39 -21.84 11.14
C SER A 398 -12.49 -22.58 11.91
N LYS A 399 -12.20 -23.78 12.50
CA LYS A 399 -13.16 -24.59 13.29
C LYS A 399 -12.54 -24.90 14.64
N VAL A 400 -13.08 -24.31 15.67
CA VAL A 400 -12.49 -24.32 17.01
C VAL A 400 -13.50 -24.74 18.05
N LYS A 401 -13.01 -25.38 19.11
CA LYS A 401 -13.79 -25.77 20.27
C LYS A 401 -13.62 -24.77 21.41
N ASN A 402 -14.63 -24.66 22.25
CA ASN A 402 -14.54 -23.91 23.51
C ASN A 402 -13.37 -24.38 24.36
N GLY A 403 -12.54 -23.47 24.84
CA GLY A 403 -11.35 -23.77 25.65
C GLY A 403 -10.09 -24.14 24.84
N SER A 404 -10.17 -24.33 23.53
CA SER A 404 -8.99 -24.62 22.69
C SER A 404 -8.11 -23.38 22.48
N THR A 405 -6.87 -23.61 22.13
CA THR A 405 -5.90 -22.52 21.82
C THR A 405 -5.64 -22.50 20.33
N ILE A 406 -5.75 -21.31 19.72
CA ILE A 406 -5.38 -21.05 18.33
C ILE A 406 -4.36 -19.92 18.26
N GLN A 407 -3.68 -19.80 17.11
CA GLN A 407 -2.80 -18.69 16.82
C GLN A 407 -3.51 -17.69 15.91
N VAL A 408 -3.36 -16.40 16.21
CA VAL A 408 -3.74 -15.27 15.34
C VAL A 408 -2.45 -14.63 14.85
N TYR A 409 -2.30 -14.39 13.54
CA TYR A 409 -1.04 -13.94 12.96
C TYR A 409 -1.21 -13.10 11.68
N THR A 410 -0.18 -12.29 11.40
CA THR A 410 -0.03 -11.48 10.19
C THR A 410 1.45 -11.31 9.83
N ALA A 411 1.79 -10.94 8.60
CA ALA A 411 3.18 -10.74 8.18
C ALA A 411 3.87 -9.65 8.99
N SER A 412 3.25 -8.50 9.15
CA SER A 412 3.75 -7.41 9.98
C SER A 412 2.62 -6.57 10.57
N LEU A 413 2.90 -5.97 11.71
CA LEU A 413 2.09 -4.96 12.36
C LEU A 413 2.82 -3.61 12.27
N VAL A 414 2.25 -2.61 11.59
CA VAL A 414 2.85 -1.30 11.34
C VAL A 414 2.15 -0.22 12.14
N ASN A 415 2.91 0.64 12.81
CA ASN A 415 2.39 1.88 13.40
C ASN A 415 2.39 2.98 12.33
N SER A 416 1.22 3.39 11.85
CA SER A 416 1.03 4.49 10.91
C SER A 416 0.83 5.86 11.57
N SER A 417 0.72 5.93 12.89
CA SER A 417 0.56 7.19 13.64
C SER A 417 1.89 7.90 13.85
N TYR A 418 1.90 9.22 13.78
CA TYR A 418 3.10 10.04 14.01
C TYR A 418 3.47 10.14 15.50
N LYS A 419 3.40 9.02 16.21
CA LYS A 419 3.68 8.89 17.65
C LYS A 419 4.34 7.56 17.92
N GLU A 420 5.15 7.53 18.97
CA GLU A 420 5.68 6.27 19.49
C GLU A 420 4.60 5.54 20.31
N THR A 421 4.47 4.24 20.10
CA THR A 421 3.46 3.44 20.77
C THR A 421 3.92 2.99 22.16
N ASN A 422 2.98 2.92 23.10
CA ASN A 422 3.19 2.32 24.42
C ASN A 422 1.87 1.69 24.85
N GLY A 423 1.75 0.36 24.70
CA GLY A 423 0.48 -0.30 24.98
C GLY A 423 0.51 -1.79 24.69
N THR A 424 -0.67 -2.31 24.44
CA THR A 424 -0.92 -3.73 24.22
C THR A 424 -1.71 -3.94 22.92
N ILE A 425 -1.67 -5.15 22.41
CA ILE A 425 -2.58 -5.64 21.37
C ILE A 425 -3.51 -6.66 21.97
N ALA A 426 -4.79 -6.41 21.84
CA ALA A 426 -5.87 -7.31 22.22
C ALA A 426 -6.41 -8.05 20.99
N VAL A 427 -6.92 -9.27 21.21
CA VAL A 427 -7.70 -10.01 20.21
C VAL A 427 -9.17 -9.94 20.59
N THR A 428 -10.02 -9.54 19.67
CA THR A 428 -11.46 -9.42 19.82
C THR A 428 -12.16 -10.44 18.93
N LEU A 429 -13.16 -11.12 19.49
CA LEU A 429 -14.11 -11.96 18.77
C LEU A 429 -15.43 -11.19 18.65
N THR A 430 -15.87 -10.95 17.44
CA THR A 430 -17.18 -10.31 17.15
C THR A 430 -18.13 -11.34 16.60
N ASN A 431 -19.23 -11.61 17.31
CA ASN A 431 -20.25 -12.55 16.86
C ASN A 431 -20.94 -12.05 15.59
N SER A 432 -21.02 -12.89 14.55
CA SER A 432 -21.60 -12.52 13.26
C SER A 432 -23.13 -12.35 13.28
N GLU A 433 -23.85 -12.89 14.29
CA GLU A 433 -25.31 -12.80 14.39
C GLU A 433 -25.77 -11.55 15.16
N ASP A 434 -25.16 -11.29 16.33
CA ASP A 434 -25.62 -10.27 17.28
C ASP A 434 -24.61 -9.12 17.46
N THR A 435 -23.48 -9.17 16.77
CA THR A 435 -22.38 -8.19 16.84
C THR A 435 -21.77 -7.99 18.23
N THR A 436 -21.98 -8.95 19.14
CA THR A 436 -21.37 -8.90 20.47
C THR A 436 -19.87 -9.08 20.38
N GLU A 437 -19.11 -8.12 20.93
CA GLU A 437 -17.66 -8.17 20.99
C GLU A 437 -17.16 -8.79 22.32
N THR A 438 -16.16 -9.65 22.22
CA THR A 438 -15.48 -10.26 23.37
C THR A 438 -13.98 -10.13 23.24
N ILE A 439 -13.34 -9.40 24.15
CA ILE A 439 -11.88 -9.30 24.23
C ILE A 439 -11.36 -10.54 24.94
N ILE A 440 -10.45 -11.29 24.30
CA ILE A 440 -9.99 -12.60 24.79
C ILE A 440 -8.51 -12.67 25.11
N ALA A 441 -7.72 -11.74 24.64
CA ALA A 441 -6.29 -11.65 24.94
C ALA A 441 -5.85 -10.18 24.90
N ASP A 442 -4.87 -9.84 25.74
CA ASP A 442 -4.26 -8.52 25.78
C ASP A 442 -2.76 -8.68 26.07
N THR A 443 -1.92 -8.46 25.08
CA THR A 443 -0.49 -8.78 25.10
C THR A 443 0.34 -7.53 24.83
N TYR A 444 1.39 -7.30 25.62
CA TYR A 444 2.28 -6.17 25.47
C TYR A 444 2.85 -6.09 24.05
N LEU A 445 2.76 -4.90 23.46
CA LEU A 445 3.37 -4.56 22.18
C LEU A 445 4.68 -3.81 22.43
N LYS A 446 5.77 -4.24 21.79
CA LYS A 446 7.01 -3.48 21.76
C LYS A 446 6.76 -2.08 21.18
N SER A 447 7.36 -1.04 21.77
CA SER A 447 7.23 0.31 21.26
C SER A 447 7.68 0.41 19.79
N LEU A 448 6.80 0.97 18.94
CA LEU A 448 7.01 1.22 17.52
C LEU A 448 6.86 2.71 17.26
N GLY A 449 7.87 3.32 16.63
CA GLY A 449 7.80 4.69 16.12
C GLY A 449 6.96 4.76 14.82
N TYR A 450 6.80 5.96 14.29
CA TYR A 450 6.10 6.21 13.01
C TYR A 450 6.70 5.37 11.87
N GLN A 451 5.84 4.65 11.14
CA GLN A 451 6.20 3.74 10.04
C GLN A 451 7.17 2.61 10.46
N GLN A 452 7.30 2.32 11.74
CA GLN A 452 8.00 1.14 12.20
C GLN A 452 7.06 -0.06 12.25
N GLU A 453 7.63 -1.24 12.01
CA GLU A 453 6.89 -2.49 11.98
C GLU A 453 7.43 -3.53 12.95
N GLN A 454 6.56 -4.41 13.40
CA GLN A 454 6.91 -5.67 14.04
C GLN A 454 6.57 -6.81 13.08
N ARG A 455 7.60 -7.40 12.49
CA ARG A 455 7.49 -8.51 11.52
C ARG A 455 7.14 -9.83 12.21
N ASN A 456 6.51 -10.74 11.45
CA ASN A 456 6.10 -12.07 11.90
C ASN A 456 5.29 -11.97 13.21
N TYR A 457 4.27 -11.10 13.19
CA TYR A 457 3.46 -10.86 14.37
C TYR A 457 2.48 -12.01 14.60
N SER A 458 2.53 -12.65 15.78
CA SER A 458 1.63 -13.74 16.14
C SER A 458 1.29 -13.75 17.63
N LEU A 459 0.07 -14.15 17.95
CA LEU A 459 -0.46 -14.29 19.29
C LEU A 459 -1.14 -15.64 19.45
N ASN A 460 -0.84 -16.37 20.54
CA ASN A 460 -1.62 -17.53 20.95
C ASN A 460 -2.77 -17.07 21.82
N ILE A 461 -4.00 -17.43 21.46
CA ILE A 461 -5.20 -17.09 22.20
C ILE A 461 -5.94 -18.35 22.61
N THR A 462 -6.53 -18.33 23.80
CA THR A 462 -7.42 -19.42 24.28
C THR A 462 -8.86 -18.94 24.17
N ILE A 463 -9.68 -19.69 23.45
CA ILE A 463 -11.11 -19.41 23.29
C ILE A 463 -11.77 -19.59 24.67
N PRO A 464 -12.57 -18.63 25.16
CA PRO A 464 -13.26 -18.76 26.42
C PRO A 464 -14.17 -20.00 26.45
N SER A 465 -14.15 -20.75 27.53
CA SER A 465 -14.94 -22.01 27.67
C SER A 465 -16.46 -21.81 27.71
N ASN A 466 -16.90 -20.57 27.88
CA ASN A 466 -18.32 -20.20 28.02
C ASN A 466 -18.82 -19.29 26.89
N ILE A 467 -18.07 -19.15 25.82
CA ILE A 467 -18.53 -18.38 24.67
C ILE A 467 -19.64 -19.12 23.92
N LYS A 468 -20.63 -18.41 23.42
CA LYS A 468 -21.74 -18.96 22.62
C LYS A 468 -21.19 -19.63 21.34
N GLU A 469 -21.77 -20.79 20.97
CA GLU A 469 -21.48 -21.38 19.67
C GLU A 469 -21.95 -20.47 18.55
N GLY A 470 -21.18 -20.39 17.44
CA GLY A 470 -21.50 -19.56 16.30
C GLY A 470 -20.28 -19.15 15.47
N GLN A 471 -20.48 -18.25 14.54
CA GLN A 471 -19.42 -17.65 13.73
C GLN A 471 -18.94 -16.34 14.36
N TYR A 472 -17.64 -16.17 14.39
CA TYR A 472 -16.98 -15.00 14.97
C TYR A 472 -15.91 -14.45 14.04
N GLN A 473 -16.00 -13.14 13.76
CA GLN A 473 -14.91 -12.42 13.13
C GLN A 473 -13.82 -12.16 14.17
N VAL A 474 -12.56 -12.41 13.77
CA VAL A 474 -11.39 -12.16 14.63
C VAL A 474 -10.73 -10.87 14.22
N GLU A 475 -10.53 -9.97 15.19
CA GLU A 475 -9.88 -8.68 14.96
C GLU A 475 -8.76 -8.45 15.98
N LEU A 476 -7.81 -7.58 15.62
CA LEU A 476 -6.84 -7.03 16.56
C LEU A 476 -7.28 -5.63 16.98
N ARG A 477 -7.02 -5.28 18.24
CA ARG A 477 -7.25 -3.95 18.80
C ARG A 477 -6.00 -3.45 19.50
N TYR A 478 -5.60 -2.22 19.28
CA TYR A 478 -4.54 -1.56 20.03
C TYR A 478 -5.12 -0.82 21.22
N HIS A 479 -4.53 -1.03 22.39
CA HIS A 479 -4.87 -0.36 23.64
C HIS A 479 -3.67 0.41 24.14
N HIS A 480 -3.75 1.75 24.12
CA HIS A 480 -2.70 2.61 24.60
C HIS A 480 -2.67 2.67 26.13
N THR A 481 -1.47 2.61 26.73
CA THR A 481 -1.32 2.68 28.19
C THR A 481 -1.91 3.98 28.74
N GLY A 482 -2.84 3.86 29.65
CA GLY A 482 -3.49 5.01 30.31
C GLY A 482 -4.80 5.48 29.65
N THR A 483 -5.25 4.82 28.59
CA THR A 483 -6.59 5.00 28.01
C THR A 483 -7.49 3.83 28.36
N ASN A 484 -8.80 3.97 28.12
CA ASN A 484 -9.76 2.86 28.22
C ASN A 484 -10.27 2.43 26.84
N ASP A 485 -9.64 2.92 25.77
CA ASP A 485 -10.08 2.75 24.40
C ASP A 485 -9.27 1.68 23.68
N TYR A 486 -9.96 0.76 23.00
CA TYR A 486 -9.42 -0.30 22.17
C TYR A 486 -9.61 0.05 20.69
N GLN A 487 -8.58 0.57 20.05
CA GLN A 487 -8.62 1.06 18.69
C GLN A 487 -8.36 -0.05 17.68
N LYS A 488 -9.18 -0.13 16.63
CA LYS A 488 -9.09 -1.18 15.62
C LYS A 488 -7.73 -1.17 14.91
N VAL A 489 -7.15 -2.35 14.74
CA VAL A 489 -6.02 -2.60 13.86
C VAL A 489 -6.57 -3.01 12.50
N PHE A 490 -6.21 -2.28 11.47
CA PHE A 490 -6.76 -2.50 10.13
C PHE A 490 -6.07 -3.64 9.40
N SER A 491 -6.85 -4.43 8.68
CA SER A 491 -6.40 -5.52 7.81
C SER A 491 -7.25 -5.53 6.55
N GLN A 492 -6.71 -6.02 5.46
CA GLN A 492 -7.46 -6.17 4.22
C GLN A 492 -8.59 -7.19 4.37
N GLN A 493 -8.33 -8.26 5.12
CA GLN A 493 -9.33 -9.29 5.47
C GLN A 493 -9.21 -9.68 6.92
N TYR A 494 -10.35 -10.03 7.51
CA TYR A 494 -10.45 -10.54 8.87
C TYR A 494 -10.94 -11.99 8.84
N PRO A 495 -10.24 -12.92 9.52
CA PRO A 495 -10.65 -14.31 9.52
C PRO A 495 -11.95 -14.51 10.32
N VAL A 496 -12.78 -15.42 9.84
CA VAL A 496 -13.99 -15.88 10.54
C VAL A 496 -13.76 -17.29 11.05
N ILE A 497 -13.94 -17.49 12.35
CA ILE A 497 -13.88 -18.80 12.98
C ILE A 497 -15.28 -19.28 13.36
N THR A 498 -15.51 -20.59 13.29
CA THR A 498 -16.72 -21.25 13.81
C THR A 498 -16.40 -21.91 15.13
N ILE A 499 -17.05 -21.50 16.20
CA ILE A 499 -16.92 -22.08 17.53
C ILE A 499 -18.06 -23.05 17.74
N SER A 500 -17.76 -24.32 18.03
CA SER A 500 -18.74 -25.39 18.30
C SER A 500 -18.14 -26.52 19.11
N ASP A 501 -19.00 -27.33 19.77
CA ASP A 501 -18.58 -28.54 20.50
C ASP A 501 -17.91 -29.59 19.59
N SER A 502 -18.18 -29.57 18.27
CA SER A 502 -17.55 -30.43 17.26
C SER A 502 -16.29 -29.82 16.64
N GLY A 503 -15.84 -28.66 17.13
CA GLY A 503 -14.60 -28.04 16.73
C GLY A 503 -13.35 -28.81 17.13
N GLU A 504 -12.21 -28.43 16.61
CA GLU A 504 -10.93 -29.08 16.90
C GLU A 504 -10.37 -28.62 18.26
N ASP A 505 -9.86 -29.56 19.03
CA ASP A 505 -9.08 -29.28 20.23
C ASP A 505 -7.61 -29.08 19.83
N ASN A 506 -7.09 -27.84 19.91
CA ASN A 506 -5.70 -27.51 19.57
C ASN A 506 -5.30 -28.01 18.18
N PRO A 507 -5.85 -27.45 17.11
CA PRO A 507 -5.48 -27.85 15.76
C PRO A 507 -3.97 -27.72 15.60
N THR A 508 -3.31 -28.87 15.42
CA THR A 508 -1.89 -28.91 15.08
C THR A 508 -1.77 -28.66 13.60
N ASP A 509 -1.28 -27.48 13.26
CA ASP A 509 -1.00 -27.19 11.88
C ASP A 509 0.20 -28.00 11.40
N ASP A 510 -0.07 -29.05 10.66
CA ASP A 510 0.91 -29.68 9.77
C ASP A 510 1.09 -28.85 8.48
N TYR A 511 1.03 -27.52 8.59
CA TYR A 511 1.27 -26.63 7.44
C TYR A 511 2.77 -26.58 7.14
N TYR A 512 3.19 -27.42 6.23
CA TYR A 512 4.53 -27.31 5.66
C TYR A 512 4.64 -26.09 4.74
N ALA A 513 5.75 -25.37 4.82
CA ALA A 513 6.06 -24.30 3.87
C ALA A 513 6.51 -24.95 2.56
N TYR A 514 5.59 -25.23 1.65
CA TYR A 514 5.93 -25.73 0.33
C TYR A 514 6.12 -24.56 -0.62
N LEU A 515 7.38 -24.13 -0.75
CA LEU A 515 7.78 -23.18 -1.78
C LEU A 515 8.64 -23.91 -2.81
N GLY A 516 8.50 -23.52 -4.06
CA GLY A 516 9.34 -23.95 -5.17
C GLY A 516 9.93 -22.76 -5.90
N CYS A 517 10.99 -22.96 -6.66
CA CYS A 517 11.49 -21.95 -7.59
C CYS A 517 12.04 -22.61 -8.86
N SER A 518 12.07 -21.84 -9.94
CA SER A 518 12.50 -22.36 -11.24
C SER A 518 14.00 -22.46 -11.38
N ASP A 519 14.78 -21.66 -10.64
CA ASP A 519 16.25 -21.71 -10.66
C ASP A 519 16.87 -21.11 -9.39
N PHE A 520 18.12 -21.52 -9.09
CA PHE A 520 18.96 -21.02 -8.00
C PHE A 520 20.31 -20.59 -8.56
N GLU A 521 20.72 -19.36 -8.32
CA GLU A 521 22.00 -18.81 -8.77
C GLU A 521 22.87 -18.40 -7.60
N LEU A 522 24.10 -18.91 -7.53
CA LEU A 522 25.13 -18.35 -6.65
C LEU A 522 25.69 -17.06 -7.27
N ALA A 523 25.10 -15.91 -6.92
CA ALA A 523 25.41 -14.61 -7.49
C ALA A 523 26.73 -14.00 -6.98
N SER A 524 27.28 -14.50 -5.87
CA SER A 524 28.55 -14.01 -5.30
C SER A 524 29.75 -14.39 -6.16
N THR A 525 30.81 -13.59 -6.06
CA THR A 525 32.11 -13.87 -6.74
C THR A 525 33.15 -14.40 -5.75
N THR A 526 34.20 -15.01 -6.27
CA THR A 526 35.34 -15.46 -5.43
C THR A 526 35.97 -14.28 -4.70
N GLY A 527 36.13 -14.44 -3.39
CA GLY A 527 36.68 -13.40 -2.52
C GLY A 527 35.65 -12.48 -1.89
N ASP A 528 34.37 -12.59 -2.25
CA ASP A 528 33.29 -11.91 -1.53
C ASP A 528 33.22 -12.40 -0.09
N SER A 529 32.89 -11.51 0.83
CA SER A 529 32.76 -11.88 2.24
C SER A 529 31.34 -12.40 2.57
N ILE A 530 30.44 -12.34 1.60
CA ILE A 530 29.01 -12.65 1.74
C ILE A 530 28.63 -13.63 0.63
N ILE A 531 27.93 -14.68 1.02
CA ILE A 531 27.25 -15.57 0.09
C ILE A 531 25.95 -14.89 -0.32
N CYS A 532 25.70 -14.77 -1.62
CA CYS A 532 24.45 -14.27 -2.18
C CYS A 532 23.87 -15.32 -3.12
N ILE A 533 22.68 -15.80 -2.80
CA ILE A 533 21.93 -16.77 -3.62
C ILE A 533 20.67 -16.08 -4.11
N LYS A 534 20.41 -16.13 -5.41
CA LYS A 534 19.18 -15.67 -6.03
C LYS A 534 18.24 -16.83 -6.29
N LEU A 535 16.97 -16.61 -6.02
CA LEU A 535 15.86 -17.51 -6.32
C LEU A 535 15.05 -16.87 -7.44
N TYR A 536 14.80 -17.60 -8.51
CA TYR A 536 14.01 -17.14 -9.65
C TYR A 536 12.62 -17.76 -9.62
N GLU A 537 11.59 -16.96 -9.92
CA GLU A 537 10.20 -17.38 -9.98
C GLU A 537 9.80 -18.19 -8.73
N LEU A 538 10.04 -17.60 -7.54
CA LEU A 538 9.63 -18.21 -6.29
C LEU A 538 8.11 -18.35 -6.26
N GLN A 539 7.59 -19.57 -6.08
CA GLN A 539 6.18 -19.89 -6.10
C GLN A 539 5.71 -20.51 -4.78
N ASN A 540 4.55 -20.09 -4.31
CA ASN A 540 3.79 -20.80 -3.28
C ASN A 540 3.06 -21.99 -3.91
N LEU A 541 3.40 -23.21 -3.49
CA LEU A 541 2.95 -24.45 -4.12
C LEU A 541 1.68 -25.05 -3.52
N ILE A 542 1.12 -24.40 -2.49
CA ILE A 542 -0.07 -24.89 -1.77
C ILE A 542 -1.23 -23.92 -1.83
N GLU A 543 -2.41 -24.39 -1.46
CA GLU A 543 -3.67 -23.64 -1.47
C GLU A 543 -3.79 -22.64 -0.33
N ASP A 544 -2.80 -22.55 0.57
CA ASP A 544 -2.77 -21.58 1.68
C ASP A 544 -1.75 -20.47 1.42
N PRO A 545 -2.04 -19.22 1.80
CA PRO A 545 -1.07 -18.14 1.70
C PRO A 545 0.20 -18.43 2.50
N PHE A 546 1.37 -18.11 1.96
CA PHE A 546 2.63 -18.20 2.70
C PHE A 546 2.95 -16.87 3.39
N ILE A 547 3.06 -16.93 4.72
CA ILE A 547 3.58 -15.86 5.56
C ILE A 547 4.70 -16.45 6.40
N GLY A 548 5.92 -15.91 6.28
CA GLY A 548 7.04 -16.50 6.99
C GLY A 548 8.40 -15.92 6.61
N ASP A 549 9.43 -16.70 6.82
CA ASP A 549 10.79 -16.30 6.50
C ASP A 549 11.55 -17.37 5.70
N ILE A 550 12.49 -16.90 4.88
CA ILE A 550 13.35 -17.73 4.02
C ILE A 550 14.79 -17.47 4.42
N ARG A 551 15.58 -18.55 4.62
CA ARG A 551 16.98 -18.47 5.04
C ARG A 551 17.85 -19.58 4.44
N MET A 552 19.17 -19.39 4.50
CA MET A 552 20.14 -20.45 4.19
C MET A 552 20.28 -21.40 5.37
N ILE A 553 20.39 -22.70 5.08
CA ILE A 553 20.58 -23.80 6.05
C ILE A 553 21.87 -24.54 5.68
N LEU A 554 22.82 -24.57 6.62
CA LEU A 554 23.97 -25.46 6.49
C LEU A 554 23.60 -26.85 7.01
N ALA A 555 23.83 -27.88 6.21
CA ALA A 555 23.63 -29.26 6.56
C ALA A 555 24.92 -30.07 6.36
N ASN A 556 25.02 -31.22 7.04
CA ASN A 556 26.11 -32.17 6.77
C ASN A 556 25.94 -32.85 5.39
N ASN A 557 26.87 -33.64 4.98
CA ASN A 557 26.86 -34.36 3.68
C ASN A 557 25.72 -35.38 3.53
N GLN A 558 25.00 -35.69 4.63
CA GLN A 558 23.82 -36.56 4.64
C GLN A 558 22.50 -35.77 4.62
N GLY A 559 22.58 -34.43 4.53
CA GLY A 559 21.39 -33.56 4.49
C GLY A 559 20.80 -33.19 5.87
N LYS A 560 21.44 -33.60 6.99
CA LYS A 560 20.98 -33.21 8.32
C LYS A 560 21.34 -31.76 8.61
N ALA A 561 20.33 -30.91 8.85
CA ALA A 561 20.54 -29.53 9.18
C ALA A 561 21.38 -29.35 10.47
N LEU A 562 22.34 -28.44 10.42
CA LEU A 562 23.28 -28.13 11.49
C LEU A 562 23.07 -26.72 12.03
N THR A 563 22.84 -25.75 11.16
CA THR A 563 22.57 -24.35 11.53
C THR A 563 21.83 -23.62 10.42
N VAL A 564 21.12 -22.57 10.83
CA VAL A 564 20.49 -21.58 9.94
C VAL A 564 21.35 -20.32 9.96
N PHE A 565 21.65 -19.74 8.81
CA PHE A 565 22.51 -18.57 8.70
C PHE A 565 22.05 -17.61 7.61
N GLY A 566 22.68 -16.44 7.57
CA GLY A 566 22.33 -15.37 6.63
C GLY A 566 21.15 -14.52 7.10
N ASP A 567 20.76 -13.57 6.24
CA ASP A 567 19.64 -12.67 6.49
C ASP A 567 18.32 -13.44 6.40
N SER A 568 17.36 -13.09 7.25
CA SER A 568 15.98 -13.56 7.15
C SER A 568 15.28 -12.71 6.09
N ILE A 569 14.89 -13.34 4.98
CA ILE A 569 14.05 -12.70 4.00
C ILE A 569 12.61 -13.05 4.30
N GLN A 570 11.80 -12.02 4.42
CA GLN A 570 10.38 -12.11 4.67
C GLN A 570 9.69 -11.51 3.46
N PRO A 571 9.29 -12.35 2.47
CA PRO A 571 8.43 -11.88 1.41
C PRO A 571 7.13 -11.37 2.03
N ASP A 572 6.49 -10.46 1.34
CA ASP A 572 5.10 -10.13 1.63
C ASP A 572 4.26 -11.42 1.56
N GLU A 573 3.02 -11.38 2.07
CA GLU A 573 2.14 -12.53 1.95
C GLU A 573 2.11 -13.02 0.50
N MET A 574 2.54 -14.25 0.26
CA MET A 574 2.40 -14.88 -1.06
C MET A 574 1.07 -15.62 -1.09
N GLY A 575 0.17 -15.19 -1.97
CA GLY A 575 -1.13 -15.84 -2.20
C GLY A 575 -1.02 -17.30 -2.65
N MET A 576 -2.12 -18.01 -2.75
CA MET A 576 -2.18 -19.37 -3.28
C MET A 576 -1.58 -19.41 -4.69
N HIS A 577 -0.61 -20.29 -4.91
CA HIS A 577 0.06 -20.48 -6.20
C HIS A 577 0.70 -19.23 -6.81
N GLU A 578 0.83 -18.16 -6.02
CA GLU A 578 1.48 -16.92 -6.47
C GLU A 578 2.94 -17.15 -6.83
N ILE A 579 3.37 -16.51 -7.91
CA ILE A 579 4.76 -16.50 -8.38
C ILE A 579 5.32 -15.09 -8.21
N VAL A 580 6.45 -14.99 -7.51
CA VAL A 580 7.23 -13.75 -7.42
C VAL A 580 8.14 -13.66 -8.65
N GLU A 581 7.82 -12.77 -9.59
CA GLU A 581 8.55 -12.61 -10.85
C GLU A 581 9.97 -12.04 -10.65
N GLU A 582 10.14 -11.12 -9.70
CA GLU A 582 11.43 -10.52 -9.38
C GLU A 582 12.33 -11.51 -8.60
N PRO A 583 13.58 -11.70 -8.99
CA PRO A 583 14.48 -12.61 -8.30
C PRO A 583 14.70 -12.22 -6.84
N LEU A 584 14.41 -13.11 -5.91
CA LEU A 584 14.64 -12.92 -4.48
C LEU A 584 16.10 -13.22 -4.13
N SER A 585 16.81 -12.30 -3.49
CA SER A 585 18.22 -12.45 -3.12
C SER A 585 18.39 -12.71 -1.63
N ILE A 586 18.96 -13.86 -1.26
CA ILE A 586 19.30 -14.22 0.11
C ILE A 586 20.79 -14.02 0.32
N GLN A 587 21.17 -13.28 1.37
CA GLN A 587 22.56 -12.92 1.63
C GLN A 587 22.97 -13.32 3.04
N GLY A 588 24.24 -13.68 3.21
CA GLY A 588 24.79 -13.90 4.53
C GLY A 588 26.19 -14.49 4.54
N CYS A 589 26.75 -14.60 5.75
CA CYS A 589 28.03 -15.28 5.98
C CYS A 589 27.86 -16.36 7.04
N LEU A 590 28.55 -17.47 6.89
CA LEU A 590 28.62 -18.51 7.91
C LEU A 590 29.47 -18.01 9.08
N THR A 591 28.99 -18.22 10.29
CA THR A 591 29.71 -17.87 11.53
C THR A 591 29.93 -19.13 12.36
N GLY A 592 31.03 -19.19 13.10
CA GLY A 592 31.34 -20.31 13.98
C GLY A 592 32.61 -21.03 13.58
N ASP A 593 32.98 -22.02 14.39
CA ASP A 593 34.11 -22.92 14.12
C ASP A 593 33.55 -24.22 13.55
N TRP A 594 33.93 -24.54 12.33
CA TRP A 594 33.44 -25.70 11.59
C TRP A 594 34.60 -26.64 11.23
N GLU A 595 34.41 -27.93 11.35
CA GLU A 595 35.37 -28.95 10.95
C GLU A 595 35.56 -28.96 9.42
N ASN A 596 36.79 -29.31 8.99
CA ASN A 596 37.02 -29.50 7.56
C ASN A 596 36.20 -30.68 7.06
N GLY A 597 35.51 -30.50 5.93
CA GLY A 597 34.63 -31.54 5.40
C GLY A 597 33.65 -31.07 4.35
N LYS A 598 32.81 -31.99 3.91
CA LYS A 598 31.76 -31.75 2.93
C LYS A 598 30.43 -31.41 3.61
N TYR A 599 29.80 -30.40 3.11
CA TYR A 599 28.53 -29.85 3.60
C TYR A 599 27.57 -29.59 2.45
N ARG A 600 26.33 -29.28 2.78
CA ARG A 600 25.31 -28.85 1.84
C ARG A 600 24.67 -27.55 2.34
N ILE A 601 24.35 -26.66 1.40
CA ILE A 601 23.59 -25.44 1.69
C ILE A 601 22.22 -25.57 1.02
N TYR A 602 21.19 -25.65 1.83
CA TYR A 602 19.80 -25.61 1.41
C TYR A 602 19.25 -24.19 1.60
N ILE A 603 18.23 -23.87 0.84
CA ILE A 603 17.37 -22.72 1.12
C ILE A 603 16.11 -23.27 1.76
N GLY A 604 15.78 -22.78 2.93
CA GLY A 604 14.63 -23.23 3.68
C GLY A 604 13.63 -22.09 3.92
N ALA A 605 12.36 -22.41 3.79
CA ALA A 605 11.23 -21.57 4.16
C ALA A 605 10.59 -22.08 5.42
N ARG A 606 10.12 -21.15 6.27
CA ARG A 606 9.42 -21.47 7.49
C ARG A 606 8.24 -20.53 7.62
N ARG A 607 7.04 -21.05 7.76
CA ARG A 607 5.85 -20.25 8.07
C ARG A 607 5.95 -19.67 9.48
N ILE A 608 5.26 -18.56 9.68
CA ILE A 608 5.25 -17.82 10.94
C ILE A 608 4.84 -18.69 12.17
N ASN A 609 3.99 -19.68 11.95
CA ASN A 609 3.50 -20.63 12.97
C ASN A 609 4.36 -21.89 13.12
N GLN A 610 5.41 -22.08 12.32
CA GLN A 610 6.29 -23.24 12.34
C GLN A 610 7.59 -22.99 13.09
N GLN A 611 8.15 -24.03 13.69
CA GLN A 611 9.45 -23.98 14.37
C GLN A 611 10.61 -24.42 13.48
N SER A 612 10.35 -25.24 12.47
CA SER A 612 11.36 -25.81 11.58
C SER A 612 11.21 -25.27 10.15
N TYR A 613 12.35 -25.20 9.44
CA TYR A 613 12.38 -24.86 8.02
C TYR A 613 12.12 -26.09 7.16
N THR A 614 11.38 -25.89 6.09
CA THR A 614 11.20 -26.85 4.98
C THR A 614 12.04 -26.39 3.80
N ASN A 615 12.72 -27.30 3.12
CA ASN A 615 13.54 -26.96 1.95
C ASN A 615 12.67 -26.40 0.82
N ILE A 616 13.14 -25.33 0.17
CA ILE A 616 12.57 -24.85 -1.08
C ILE A 616 13.04 -25.80 -2.18
N SER A 617 12.11 -26.35 -2.96
CA SER A 617 12.37 -27.33 -3.99
C SER A 617 12.60 -26.65 -5.35
N PHE A 618 13.43 -27.28 -6.18
CA PHE A 618 13.47 -26.94 -7.60
C PHE A 618 12.20 -27.44 -8.29
N TYR A 619 11.53 -26.55 -9.03
CA TYR A 619 10.31 -26.85 -9.76
C TYR A 619 10.51 -26.63 -11.25
N ASP A 620 10.42 -27.72 -12.02
CA ASP A 620 10.48 -27.65 -13.49
C ASP A 620 9.08 -27.49 -14.06
N ILE A 621 8.71 -26.25 -14.41
CA ILE A 621 7.42 -25.91 -15.01
C ILE A 621 7.19 -26.53 -16.39
N THR A 622 8.25 -27.06 -17.02
CA THR A 622 8.15 -27.67 -18.36
C THR A 622 7.61 -29.11 -18.32
N ILE A 623 7.53 -29.71 -17.13
CA ILE A 623 7.02 -31.07 -16.95
C ILE A 623 5.57 -31.02 -16.48
N PRO A 624 4.57 -31.49 -17.24
CA PRO A 624 3.19 -31.61 -16.76
C PRO A 624 3.14 -32.54 -15.53
N GLN A 625 2.70 -32.02 -14.39
CA GLN A 625 2.72 -32.66 -13.05
C GLN A 625 4.11 -32.67 -12.40
N GLY A 626 4.87 -31.61 -12.50
CA GLY A 626 6.22 -31.36 -12.07
C GLY A 626 6.76 -32.21 -10.94
N GLU A 627 7.88 -32.90 -11.19
CA GLU A 627 8.67 -33.55 -10.13
C GLU A 627 9.40 -32.45 -9.36
N TYR A 628 9.15 -32.36 -8.06
CA TYR A 628 9.93 -31.52 -7.17
C TYR A 628 11.25 -32.23 -6.86
N LYS A 629 12.38 -31.52 -7.06
CA LYS A 629 13.69 -32.03 -6.69
C LYS A 629 14.26 -31.20 -5.57
N ASP A 630 14.75 -31.88 -4.52
CA ASP A 630 15.55 -31.20 -3.51
C ASP A 630 16.76 -30.54 -4.17
N PHE A 631 16.92 -29.25 -3.93
CA PHE A 631 18.06 -28.49 -4.40
C PHE A 631 18.98 -28.11 -3.25
N TYR A 632 20.29 -28.22 -3.47
CA TYR A 632 21.31 -27.74 -2.54
C TYR A 632 22.59 -27.40 -3.30
N PHE A 633 23.37 -26.48 -2.75
CA PHE A 633 24.73 -26.24 -3.17
C PHE A 633 25.67 -27.14 -2.39
N GLU A 634 26.59 -27.86 -3.09
CA GLU A 634 27.68 -28.54 -2.42
C GLU A 634 28.69 -27.52 -1.89
N ALA A 635 29.11 -27.69 -0.64
CA ALA A 635 30.05 -26.81 0.03
C ALA A 635 31.17 -27.64 0.68
N ASP A 636 32.41 -27.25 0.46
CA ASP A 636 33.58 -27.79 1.15
C ASP A 636 34.08 -26.75 2.17
N ILE A 637 34.28 -27.16 3.41
CA ILE A 637 34.92 -26.31 4.43
C ILE A 637 36.36 -26.80 4.62
N VAL A 638 37.31 -25.89 4.38
CA VAL A 638 38.75 -26.15 4.52
C VAL A 638 39.42 -24.93 5.17
N ASP A 639 40.07 -25.16 6.29
CA ASP A 639 40.87 -24.14 7.01
C ASP A 639 40.09 -22.82 7.27
N GLY A 640 38.86 -22.95 7.75
CA GLY A 640 38.01 -21.81 8.09
C GLY A 640 37.48 -21.03 6.88
N LYS A 641 37.48 -21.65 5.71
CA LYS A 641 36.86 -21.09 4.49
C LYS A 641 35.85 -22.08 3.93
N MET A 642 34.79 -21.55 3.35
CA MET A 642 33.80 -22.33 2.63
C MET A 642 34.02 -22.18 1.12
N MET A 643 33.99 -23.26 0.40
CA MET A 643 34.04 -23.30 -1.07
C MET A 643 32.71 -23.79 -1.60
N ILE A 644 32.09 -23.05 -2.51
CA ILE A 644 30.82 -23.36 -3.17
C ILE A 644 31.02 -23.09 -4.67
N ASP A 645 30.76 -24.07 -5.52
CA ASP A 645 30.93 -23.96 -6.99
C ASP A 645 32.26 -23.33 -7.42
N GLY A 646 33.34 -23.73 -6.77
CA GLY A 646 34.71 -23.22 -7.04
C GLY A 646 34.98 -21.82 -6.49
N LYS A 647 34.00 -21.15 -5.86
CA LYS A 647 34.11 -19.83 -5.22
C LYS A 647 34.43 -20.00 -3.73
N THR A 648 35.27 -19.13 -3.17
CA THR A 648 35.75 -19.24 -1.78
C THR A 648 35.25 -18.11 -0.93
N PHE A 649 34.61 -18.42 0.20
CA PHE A 649 34.03 -17.50 1.16
C PHE A 649 34.68 -17.65 2.55
N PRO A 650 35.00 -16.56 3.27
CA PRO A 650 35.48 -16.63 4.63
C PRO A 650 34.40 -17.06 5.61
N ILE A 651 34.73 -17.91 6.57
CA ILE A 651 33.91 -18.21 7.74
C ILE A 651 34.33 -17.28 8.87
N ILE A 652 33.36 -16.68 9.57
CA ILE A 652 33.63 -15.77 10.69
C ILE A 652 33.73 -16.58 11.99
N PRO A 653 34.90 -16.62 12.66
CA PRO A 653 35.09 -17.38 13.89
C PRO A 653 34.10 -16.99 15.00
N SER A 654 33.72 -17.98 15.83
CA SER A 654 32.81 -17.75 16.97
C SER A 654 33.49 -17.00 18.13
N ILE A 655 34.80 -17.05 18.26
CA ILE A 655 35.55 -16.46 19.37
C ILE A 655 35.70 -14.95 19.17
N ILE A 656 35.14 -14.18 20.11
CA ILE A 656 35.56 -12.80 20.35
C ILE A 656 36.94 -12.88 20.98
N GLN A 657 38.00 -12.81 20.19
CA GLN A 657 39.33 -12.56 20.78
C GLN A 657 39.30 -11.15 21.38
N ASP A 658 39.33 -11.11 22.70
CA ASP A 658 39.54 -9.87 23.49
C ASP A 658 41.02 -9.45 23.35
N THR A 659 41.42 -9.22 22.09
CA THR A 659 42.71 -8.62 21.81
C THR A 659 42.48 -7.12 21.75
N SER A 660 43.03 -6.44 22.71
CA SER A 660 43.28 -4.99 22.68
C SER A 660 44.16 -4.66 21.45
N TYR A 661 43.57 -4.74 20.29
CA TYR A 661 44.18 -4.23 19.06
C TYR A 661 44.23 -2.72 19.18
N HIS A 662 45.39 -2.17 19.44
CA HIS A 662 45.68 -0.76 19.21
C HIS A 662 45.51 -0.52 17.71
N LEU A 663 44.30 0.01 17.35
CA LEU A 663 43.96 0.47 16.01
C LEU A 663 44.79 1.71 15.65
N THR A 664 46.07 1.54 15.37
CA THR A 664 46.94 2.64 14.90
C THR A 664 46.86 2.85 13.38
N ASN A 665 46.03 2.11 12.62
CA ASN A 665 45.87 2.41 11.20
C ASN A 665 44.58 1.82 10.62
N THR A 666 43.49 2.59 10.59
CA THR A 666 42.19 2.21 9.99
C THR A 666 42.15 2.30 8.45
N ALA A 667 43.21 2.79 7.80
CA ALA A 667 43.20 3.13 6.37
C ALA A 667 43.08 1.92 5.41
N ASN A 668 43.22 0.68 5.89
CA ASN A 668 43.22 -0.52 5.02
C ASN A 668 42.37 -1.69 5.53
N ASN A 669 41.52 -1.50 6.55
CA ASN A 669 40.64 -2.57 7.04
C ASN A 669 39.23 -2.33 6.50
N VAL A 670 38.59 -3.39 6.02
CA VAL A 670 37.19 -3.33 5.58
C VAL A 670 36.30 -3.70 6.76
N ILE A 671 35.35 -2.82 7.10
CA ILE A 671 34.44 -2.99 8.23
C ILE A 671 33.09 -3.44 7.71
N TYR A 672 32.50 -4.46 8.36
CA TYR A 672 31.15 -4.97 8.04
C TYR A 672 30.26 -4.94 9.27
N SER A 673 28.95 -4.84 9.08
CA SER A 673 27.94 -5.13 10.10
C SER A 673 27.92 -6.63 10.43
N LEU A 674 27.16 -7.06 11.43
CA LEU A 674 26.90 -8.49 11.71
C LEU A 674 26.17 -9.17 10.55
N THR A 675 25.40 -8.43 9.77
CA THR A 675 24.69 -8.89 8.57
C THR A 675 25.57 -8.88 7.32
N GLY A 676 26.87 -8.57 7.46
CA GLY A 676 27.83 -8.56 6.37
C GLY A 676 27.86 -7.29 5.52
N THR A 677 27.02 -6.29 5.79
CA THR A 677 27.01 -5.03 5.03
C THR A 677 28.29 -4.22 5.28
N ARG A 678 29.01 -3.82 4.22
CA ARG A 678 30.22 -3.00 4.31
C ARG A 678 29.88 -1.62 4.90
N GLN A 679 30.71 -1.17 5.86
CA GLN A 679 30.53 0.10 6.56
C GLN A 679 31.77 1.00 6.39
N SER A 680 31.55 2.30 6.40
CA SER A 680 32.62 3.31 6.34
C SER A 680 33.34 3.52 7.68
N SER A 681 32.73 3.11 8.80
CA SER A 681 33.29 3.28 10.15
C SER A 681 32.67 2.27 11.13
N LEU A 682 33.36 2.05 12.27
CA LEU A 682 32.84 1.23 13.38
C LEU A 682 31.56 1.83 13.98
N ARG A 683 30.47 1.07 13.95
CA ARG A 683 29.23 1.44 14.66
C ARG A 683 29.19 0.90 16.08
N ARG A 684 28.32 1.45 16.93
CA ARG A 684 28.03 0.92 18.26
C ARG A 684 27.65 -0.54 18.19
N GLY A 685 28.18 -1.39 19.08
CA GLY A 685 27.90 -2.82 19.10
C GLY A 685 28.99 -3.63 18.38
N ILE A 686 28.61 -4.82 17.91
CA ILE A 686 29.53 -5.74 17.25
C ILE A 686 29.76 -5.30 15.81
N ASN A 687 31.04 -5.20 15.41
CA ASN A 687 31.48 -4.95 14.05
C ASN A 687 32.38 -6.11 13.60
N ILE A 688 32.38 -6.40 12.32
CA ILE A 688 33.26 -7.38 11.71
C ILE A 688 34.31 -6.63 10.91
N ILE A 689 35.58 -6.91 11.17
CA ILE A 689 36.70 -6.28 10.45
C ILE A 689 37.48 -7.36 9.69
N ARG A 690 37.71 -7.13 8.41
CA ARG A 690 38.64 -7.92 7.59
C ARG A 690 39.99 -7.22 7.59
N GLY A 691 41.01 -7.90 8.13
CA GLY A 691 42.40 -7.47 8.11
C GLY A 691 43.06 -7.59 6.73
N LYS A 692 44.22 -7.01 6.56
CA LYS A 692 45.07 -7.14 5.32
C LYS A 692 45.48 -8.59 4.99
N ASP A 693 45.57 -9.42 5.99
CA ASP A 693 45.90 -10.86 5.89
C ASP A 693 44.68 -11.72 5.53
N GLY A 694 43.51 -11.07 5.27
CA GLY A 694 42.23 -11.72 4.96
C GLY A 694 41.51 -12.30 6.17
N ARG A 695 42.06 -12.23 7.36
CA ARG A 695 41.43 -12.72 8.59
C ARG A 695 40.27 -11.80 9.01
N MET A 696 39.20 -12.42 9.50
CA MET A 696 38.00 -11.73 9.99
C MET A 696 38.04 -11.68 11.51
N CYS A 697 37.76 -10.50 12.11
CA CYS A 697 37.70 -10.31 13.55
C CYS A 697 36.38 -9.64 13.93
N LYS A 698 35.75 -10.08 15.03
CA LYS A 698 34.62 -9.38 15.66
C LYS A 698 35.17 -8.34 16.66
N ILE A 699 34.74 -7.10 16.54
CA ILE A 699 35.10 -6.03 17.48
C ILE A 699 33.83 -5.43 18.06
N PHE A 700 33.80 -5.27 19.39
CA PHE A 700 32.71 -4.60 20.08
C PHE A 700 33.10 -3.16 20.40
N LYS A 701 32.38 -2.18 19.83
CA LYS A 701 32.56 -0.77 20.13
C LYS A 701 31.62 -0.35 21.26
N LYS A 702 32.18 -0.04 22.44
CA LYS A 702 31.46 0.60 23.55
C LYS A 702 31.36 2.11 23.29
N ASN A 703 30.33 2.74 23.84
CA ASN A 703 30.34 4.21 23.95
C ASN A 703 31.45 4.65 24.90
N LYS A 704 32.18 5.72 24.52
CA LYS A 704 32.95 6.52 25.49
C LYS A 704 32.00 7.37 26.28
#